data_c46f5ec92890a324e430f66a3dc8caa4
#
_entry.id   c46f5ec92890a324e430f66a3dc8caa4
#
_cell.length_a   1.000
_cell.length_b   1.000
_cell.length_c   1.000
_cell.angle_alpha   90.00
_cell.angle_beta   90.00
_cell.angle_gamma   90.00
#
_symmetry.space_group_name_H-M   'P 1'
#
loop_
_entity.id
_entity.type
_entity.pdbx_description
1 polymer ?
#
loop_
_entity_poly.entity_id
_entity_poly.type
_entity_poly.pdbx_seq_one_letter_code
_entity_poly.pdbx_strand_id
1 'polypeptide(L)'
;IGTASDGFFVYEQSSGNHRHYNTRNYPSLKDNQIKAVYIDTNGEAWIRLNTKGVTHFNPENEQFDHFILQDKYGKDIVDSRPEMYIYEDVNGSLWVHPSGGGLAWYDRKNNRIRPFYNPALQSGWSADNKVTNVFTDKQGNLWLGSYGNGLEKISFNTNHFHLLTAAPDDTEFPGSNVRAVYQDRNGYIWTGNKDKVIRVYDSQWRYVGNLTSSGTISPYSTDRLGIGYSIIQDHEGTIWIGTKGNGLFAARPQGKPLTYHLIQYSADANDVYSLSGNEIYSLHEDRQQRIWIATFEGGINYLERGTDKEADRFINYRNRLKNYPISQCYRTRFITSDTKGDIWIGSATGLLMCKGNFKEPEEIEFQRYCRISGNANSLSNNDVHNIYFTRKGEMYVATFGGGLNKLLSLEGAEARFQAYTMKNGLPSDVLLSIEEDPHGNLWCATEKELCKFIPSTDKIINYPSRAFPLRISFNEGAALRTASDYLMFNTVKGVLYFFPDSIHTSTYVPPIIFTRLQQAEKTVTPEEGGILTTHIDDTNLLTLPHDKNGFSIQFAALDMKYPGNISYSYKLEGFENNWNNIGNQRTATYTNLPKGHYTLKVRSTNSDGIWVENTRTLDINILPSFWETPWAYSLYVLFILLVIFTATYILFTIFRLKHKVSVEQEISDIKLRFFTNISHELRTPLTLIAGPVEQVLQHGKLNDEEREQLVLVERN
;
A
#
# COMPACT_ATOMS: atom_id res chain seq x y z
N ILE A 1 -26.72 -36.52 -27.35
CA ILE A 1 -26.39 -37.88 -26.90
C ILE A 1 -25.34 -38.48 -27.84
N GLY A 2 -24.11 -38.67 -27.35
CA GLY A 2 -23.03 -39.34 -28.09
C GLY A 2 -23.14 -40.85 -28.00
N THR A 3 -22.76 -41.54 -29.05
CA THR A 3 -22.74 -43.02 -29.14
C THR A 3 -21.34 -43.57 -29.31
N ALA A 4 -21.15 -44.84 -28.98
CA ALA A 4 -19.85 -45.51 -29.11
C ALA A 4 -19.44 -45.86 -30.55
N SER A 5 -20.36 -45.85 -31.52
CA SER A 5 -20.08 -46.33 -32.91
C SER A 5 -20.94 -45.71 -34.00
N ASP A 6 -21.97 -44.95 -33.69
CA ASP A 6 -22.93 -44.43 -34.65
C ASP A 6 -23.18 -42.91 -34.55
N GLY A 7 -22.14 -42.15 -34.24
CA GLY A 7 -22.20 -40.70 -34.17
C GLY A 7 -22.96 -40.20 -32.93
N PHE A 8 -23.74 -39.14 -33.11
CA PHE A 8 -24.50 -38.54 -31.98
C PHE A 8 -25.90 -38.10 -32.41
N PHE A 9 -26.78 -37.96 -31.41
CA PHE A 9 -28.14 -37.51 -31.61
C PHE A 9 -28.35 -36.19 -30.89
N VAL A 10 -29.02 -35.26 -31.56
CA VAL A 10 -29.57 -34.04 -30.95
C VAL A 10 -31.08 -34.29 -30.77
N TYR A 11 -31.54 -34.20 -29.50
CA TYR A 11 -32.93 -34.40 -29.13
C TYR A 11 -33.53 -33.07 -28.71
N GLU A 12 -34.62 -32.70 -29.37
CA GLU A 12 -35.36 -31.51 -29.06
C GLU A 12 -36.52 -31.86 -28.09
N GLN A 13 -36.38 -31.46 -26.86
CA GLN A 13 -37.33 -31.83 -25.77
C GLN A 13 -38.74 -31.30 -26.00
N SER A 14 -38.87 -30.12 -26.65
CA SER A 14 -40.18 -29.49 -26.91
C SER A 14 -41.02 -30.18 -27.97
N SER A 15 -40.40 -30.72 -29.00
CA SER A 15 -41.08 -31.35 -30.14
C SER A 15 -41.01 -32.88 -30.11
N GLY A 16 -40.13 -33.47 -29.28
CA GLY A 16 -39.85 -34.89 -29.26
C GLY A 16 -39.02 -35.38 -30.48
N ASN A 17 -38.64 -34.45 -31.35
CA ASN A 17 -37.84 -34.78 -32.53
C ASN A 17 -36.39 -35.05 -32.19
N HIS A 18 -35.76 -35.93 -32.98
CA HIS A 18 -34.33 -36.15 -32.89
C HIS A 18 -33.69 -36.10 -34.27
N ARG A 19 -32.45 -35.59 -34.29
CA ARG A 19 -31.60 -35.60 -35.53
C ARG A 19 -30.38 -36.46 -35.26
N HIS A 20 -30.02 -37.25 -36.24
CA HIS A 20 -28.90 -38.17 -36.17
C HIS A 20 -27.74 -37.68 -37.05
N TYR A 21 -26.58 -37.50 -36.43
CA TYR A 21 -25.36 -37.02 -37.04
C TYR A 21 -24.30 -38.10 -37.01
N ASN A 22 -23.93 -38.60 -38.19
CA ASN A 22 -22.87 -39.58 -38.35
C ASN A 22 -22.05 -39.31 -39.63
N THR A 23 -20.94 -40.01 -39.81
CA THR A 23 -20.03 -39.80 -40.94
C THR A 23 -20.64 -40.13 -42.32
N ARG A 24 -21.76 -40.85 -42.37
CA ARG A 24 -22.48 -41.16 -43.63
C ARG A 24 -23.33 -39.96 -44.05
N ASN A 25 -24.01 -39.33 -43.10
CA ASN A 25 -24.89 -38.22 -43.38
C ASN A 25 -24.12 -36.88 -43.36
N TYR A 26 -23.08 -36.80 -42.55
CA TYR A 26 -22.24 -35.61 -42.37
C TYR A 26 -20.77 -36.00 -42.46
N PRO A 27 -20.15 -36.05 -43.65
CA PRO A 27 -18.74 -36.43 -43.83
C PRO A 27 -17.74 -35.52 -43.11
N SER A 28 -18.14 -34.30 -42.74
CA SER A 28 -17.33 -33.36 -41.92
C SER A 28 -17.16 -33.82 -40.47
N LEU A 29 -18.05 -34.67 -39.95
CA LEU A 29 -17.84 -35.43 -38.71
C LEU A 29 -16.78 -36.51 -38.96
N LYS A 30 -15.60 -36.39 -38.41
CA LYS A 30 -14.43 -37.21 -38.74
C LYS A 30 -14.49 -38.66 -38.21
N ASP A 31 -15.35 -38.95 -37.23
CA ASP A 31 -15.47 -40.27 -36.60
C ASP A 31 -16.88 -40.44 -35.98
N ASN A 32 -17.37 -41.68 -35.95
CA ASN A 32 -18.64 -42.02 -35.32
C ASN A 32 -18.49 -42.41 -33.86
N GLN A 33 -17.27 -42.59 -33.37
CA GLN A 33 -17.03 -42.92 -31.95
C GLN A 33 -16.96 -41.64 -31.12
N ILE A 34 -18.01 -41.34 -30.39
CA ILE A 34 -18.09 -40.17 -29.53
C ILE A 34 -17.63 -40.56 -28.12
N LYS A 35 -16.61 -39.87 -27.63
CA LYS A 35 -16.03 -40.10 -26.29
C LYS A 35 -16.59 -39.14 -25.23
N ALA A 36 -16.83 -37.89 -25.63
CA ALA A 36 -17.43 -36.87 -24.74
C ALA A 36 -18.13 -35.80 -25.57
N VAL A 37 -19.13 -35.16 -24.99
CA VAL A 37 -19.83 -34.00 -25.53
C VAL A 37 -19.94 -32.97 -24.45
N TYR A 38 -19.57 -31.73 -24.76
CA TYR A 38 -19.77 -30.56 -23.92
C TYR A 38 -20.63 -29.57 -24.70
N ILE A 39 -21.62 -28.97 -24.05
CA ILE A 39 -22.44 -27.89 -24.60
C ILE A 39 -22.03 -26.61 -23.91
N ASP A 40 -21.61 -25.62 -24.70
CA ASP A 40 -21.23 -24.32 -24.19
C ASP A 40 -22.47 -23.42 -23.95
N THR A 41 -22.27 -22.25 -23.36
CA THR A 41 -23.35 -21.30 -23.04
C THR A 41 -24.08 -20.75 -24.28
N ASN A 42 -23.47 -20.84 -25.48
CA ASN A 42 -24.12 -20.48 -26.73
C ASN A 42 -24.98 -21.62 -27.33
N GLY A 43 -24.99 -22.79 -26.66
CA GLY A 43 -25.69 -23.96 -27.16
C GLY A 43 -24.92 -24.74 -28.26
N GLU A 44 -23.65 -24.40 -28.51
CA GLU A 44 -22.79 -25.10 -29.47
C GLU A 44 -22.18 -26.33 -28.81
N ALA A 45 -22.02 -27.42 -29.60
CA ALA A 45 -21.51 -28.66 -29.05
C ALA A 45 -20.02 -28.85 -29.38
N TRP A 46 -19.26 -29.19 -28.37
CA TRP A 46 -17.86 -29.54 -28.45
C TRP A 46 -17.70 -31.02 -28.24
N ILE A 47 -17.29 -31.71 -29.29
CA ILE A 47 -17.37 -33.16 -29.38
C ILE A 47 -15.96 -33.72 -29.41
N ARG A 48 -15.69 -34.61 -28.50
CA ARG A 48 -14.51 -35.45 -28.56
C ARG A 48 -14.81 -36.73 -29.30
N LEU A 49 -14.09 -36.93 -30.39
CA LEU A 49 -14.09 -38.14 -31.19
C LEU A 49 -13.00 -39.12 -30.71
N ASN A 50 -12.96 -40.32 -31.27
CA ASN A 50 -11.83 -41.23 -31.09
C ASN A 50 -10.59 -40.82 -31.93
N THR A 51 -10.77 -39.91 -32.89
CA THR A 51 -9.71 -39.29 -33.69
C THR A 51 -9.04 -38.15 -32.87
N LYS A 52 -7.87 -37.70 -33.36
CA LYS A 52 -7.14 -36.58 -32.74
C LYS A 52 -7.94 -35.29 -32.83
N GLY A 53 -7.79 -34.43 -31.84
CA GLY A 53 -8.38 -33.11 -31.82
C GLY A 53 -9.78 -33.04 -31.22
N VAL A 54 -10.45 -31.92 -31.44
CA VAL A 54 -11.79 -31.63 -30.97
C VAL A 54 -12.65 -31.16 -32.14
N THR A 55 -13.91 -31.60 -32.17
CA THR A 55 -14.87 -31.18 -33.18
C THR A 55 -15.86 -30.20 -32.51
N HIS A 56 -16.01 -29.05 -33.11
CA HIS A 56 -17.03 -28.07 -32.80
C HIS A 56 -18.21 -28.29 -33.73
N PHE A 57 -19.41 -28.29 -33.21
CA PHE A 57 -20.66 -28.41 -33.94
C PHE A 57 -21.59 -27.27 -33.56
N ASN A 58 -21.98 -26.48 -34.57
CA ASN A 58 -23.00 -25.46 -34.41
C ASN A 58 -24.35 -26.03 -34.88
N PRO A 59 -25.35 -26.17 -33.98
CA PRO A 59 -26.64 -26.77 -34.28
C PRO A 59 -27.54 -25.88 -35.15
N GLU A 60 -27.27 -24.56 -35.22
CA GLU A 60 -28.10 -23.62 -36.01
C GLU A 60 -27.85 -23.76 -37.52
N ASN A 61 -26.59 -23.92 -37.90
CA ASN A 61 -26.18 -24.05 -39.32
C ASN A 61 -25.69 -25.44 -39.68
N GLU A 62 -25.69 -26.39 -38.73
CA GLU A 62 -25.26 -27.77 -38.86
C GLU A 62 -23.79 -27.91 -39.36
N GLN A 63 -22.96 -26.91 -39.02
CA GLN A 63 -21.58 -26.84 -39.41
C GLN A 63 -20.66 -27.56 -38.40
N PHE A 64 -19.68 -28.30 -38.95
CA PHE A 64 -18.65 -28.98 -38.18
C PHE A 64 -17.30 -28.38 -38.49
N ASP A 65 -16.60 -27.93 -37.44
CA ASP A 65 -15.21 -27.53 -37.53
C ASP A 65 -14.36 -28.50 -36.69
N HIS A 66 -13.30 -28.99 -37.27
CA HIS A 66 -12.41 -29.92 -36.57
C HIS A 66 -11.05 -29.29 -36.32
N PHE A 67 -10.65 -29.19 -35.06
CA PHE A 67 -9.44 -28.54 -34.61
C PHE A 67 -8.42 -29.57 -34.14
N ILE A 68 -7.21 -29.51 -34.70
CA ILE A 68 -6.05 -30.27 -34.23
C ILE A 68 -5.11 -29.25 -33.59
N LEU A 69 -4.66 -29.54 -32.37
CA LEU A 69 -3.70 -28.69 -31.70
C LEU A 69 -2.28 -28.97 -32.17
N GLN A 70 -1.54 -27.91 -32.42
CA GLN A 70 -0.16 -27.98 -32.86
C GLN A 70 0.75 -27.29 -31.81
N ASP A 71 1.95 -27.83 -31.64
CA ASP A 71 2.99 -27.18 -30.85
C ASP A 71 3.53 -25.93 -31.57
N LYS A 72 4.45 -25.24 -30.93
CA LYS A 72 5.10 -24.04 -31.48
C LYS A 72 5.87 -24.26 -32.77
N TYR A 73 6.12 -25.52 -33.15
CA TYR A 73 6.81 -25.90 -34.38
C TYR A 73 5.85 -26.38 -35.47
N GLY A 74 4.52 -26.28 -35.21
CA GLY A 74 3.50 -26.75 -36.15
C GLY A 74 3.34 -28.28 -36.18
N LYS A 75 3.92 -29.00 -35.21
CA LYS A 75 3.75 -30.45 -35.09
C LYS A 75 2.49 -30.74 -34.31
N ASP A 76 1.67 -31.66 -34.83
CA ASP A 76 0.44 -32.07 -34.14
C ASP A 76 0.74 -32.61 -32.75
N ILE A 77 0.05 -32.08 -31.76
CA ILE A 77 0.10 -32.59 -30.40
C ILE A 77 -0.71 -33.87 -30.34
N VAL A 78 -0.01 -34.99 -30.24
CA VAL A 78 -0.59 -36.33 -30.23
C VAL A 78 -0.50 -36.88 -28.83
N ASP A 79 -1.64 -37.15 -28.18
CA ASP A 79 -1.67 -37.95 -26.96
C ASP A 79 -2.47 -39.25 -27.17
N SER A 80 -1.96 -40.30 -26.57
CA SER A 80 -2.59 -41.61 -26.51
C SER A 80 -3.58 -41.77 -25.35
N ARG A 81 -3.81 -40.73 -24.53
CA ARG A 81 -4.64 -40.82 -23.33
C ARG A 81 -6.06 -40.32 -23.53
N PRO A 82 -7.02 -40.87 -22.76
CA PRO A 82 -8.44 -40.72 -23.07
C PRO A 82 -9.11 -39.44 -22.49
N GLU A 83 -8.40 -38.53 -21.90
CA GLU A 83 -9.03 -37.42 -21.13
C GLU A 83 -8.85 -36.07 -21.81
N MET A 84 -9.91 -35.57 -22.41
CA MET A 84 -10.03 -34.21 -22.89
C MET A 84 -10.99 -33.45 -21.95
N TYR A 85 -10.58 -32.31 -21.47
CA TYR A 85 -11.45 -31.41 -20.71
C TYR A 85 -11.79 -30.21 -21.57
N ILE A 86 -13.08 -29.89 -21.62
CA ILE A 86 -13.58 -28.65 -22.16
C ILE A 86 -14.28 -27.95 -21.02
N TYR A 87 -13.96 -26.69 -20.84
CA TYR A 87 -14.44 -25.89 -19.72
C TYR A 87 -14.70 -24.46 -20.15
N GLU A 88 -15.84 -23.91 -19.81
CA GLU A 88 -16.16 -22.51 -20.01
C GLU A 88 -16.02 -21.77 -18.68
N ASP A 89 -15.19 -20.73 -18.68
CA ASP A 89 -14.98 -19.93 -17.46
C ASP A 89 -16.12 -18.92 -17.23
N VAL A 90 -16.09 -18.26 -16.09
CA VAL A 90 -17.11 -17.27 -15.70
C VAL A 90 -17.21 -16.06 -16.63
N ASN A 91 -16.24 -15.86 -17.52
CA ASN A 91 -16.21 -14.80 -18.52
C ASN A 91 -16.70 -15.30 -19.89
N GLY A 92 -17.13 -16.55 -20.00
CA GLY A 92 -17.56 -17.16 -21.25
C GLY A 92 -16.41 -17.57 -22.18
N SER A 93 -15.16 -17.61 -21.68
CA SER A 93 -14.02 -18.10 -22.46
C SER A 93 -13.98 -19.62 -22.40
N LEU A 94 -13.94 -20.25 -23.58
CA LEU A 94 -13.89 -21.70 -23.68
C LEU A 94 -12.44 -22.19 -23.66
N TRP A 95 -12.13 -23.00 -22.67
CA TRP A 95 -10.83 -23.64 -22.47
C TRP A 95 -10.88 -25.06 -22.95
N VAL A 96 -9.90 -25.44 -23.75
CA VAL A 96 -9.77 -26.80 -24.28
C VAL A 96 -8.45 -27.36 -23.81
N HIS A 97 -8.49 -28.47 -23.10
CA HIS A 97 -7.33 -29.28 -22.81
C HIS A 97 -7.33 -30.49 -23.72
N PRO A 98 -6.56 -30.48 -24.81
CA PRO A 98 -6.43 -31.68 -25.64
C PRO A 98 -5.64 -32.72 -24.86
N SER A 99 -5.98 -33.97 -25.06
CA SER A 99 -5.18 -35.04 -24.50
C SER A 99 -3.73 -34.91 -24.97
N GLY A 100 -2.83 -34.61 -24.02
CA GLY A 100 -1.38 -34.65 -24.24
C GLY A 100 -0.67 -33.34 -24.49
N GLY A 101 -1.32 -32.21 -24.43
CA GLY A 101 -0.60 -31.01 -24.76
C GLY A 101 -1.18 -29.70 -24.28
N GLY A 102 -0.93 -29.37 -23.03
CA GLY A 102 -1.15 -28.02 -22.54
C GLY A 102 -2.60 -27.58 -22.49
N LEU A 103 -2.80 -26.33 -22.12
CA LEU A 103 -4.09 -25.66 -22.12
C LEU A 103 -4.21 -24.79 -23.36
N ALA A 104 -5.39 -24.79 -23.98
CA ALA A 104 -5.70 -23.97 -25.13
C ALA A 104 -7.03 -23.26 -24.92
N TRP A 105 -7.24 -22.13 -25.58
CA TRP A 105 -8.48 -21.42 -25.58
C TRP A 105 -9.05 -21.21 -26.98
N TYR A 106 -10.34 -21.20 -27.10
CA TYR A 106 -11.05 -21.00 -28.35
C TYR A 106 -11.25 -19.50 -28.62
N ASP A 107 -10.63 -19.03 -29.71
CA ASP A 107 -10.80 -17.67 -30.22
C ASP A 107 -12.03 -17.63 -31.12
N ARG A 108 -13.20 -17.33 -30.52
CA ARG A 108 -14.48 -17.31 -31.25
C ARG A 108 -14.48 -16.34 -32.44
N LYS A 109 -13.74 -15.22 -32.35
CA LYS A 109 -13.66 -14.20 -33.41
C LYS A 109 -13.00 -14.73 -34.69
N ASN A 110 -11.99 -15.58 -34.53
CA ASN A 110 -11.20 -16.12 -35.66
C ASN A 110 -11.48 -17.60 -35.90
N ASN A 111 -12.46 -18.19 -35.20
CA ASN A 111 -12.83 -19.59 -35.28
C ASN A 111 -11.61 -20.53 -35.22
N ARG A 112 -10.79 -20.39 -34.19
CA ARG A 112 -9.59 -21.21 -34.04
C ARG A 112 -9.23 -21.43 -32.57
N ILE A 113 -8.63 -22.59 -32.29
CA ILE A 113 -8.06 -22.91 -30.99
C ILE A 113 -6.61 -22.41 -30.95
N ARG A 114 -6.27 -21.64 -29.93
CA ARG A 114 -4.91 -21.13 -29.70
C ARG A 114 -4.31 -21.78 -28.45
N PRO A 115 -3.06 -22.24 -28.50
CA PRO A 115 -2.35 -22.63 -27.29
C PRO A 115 -2.27 -21.45 -26.36
N PHE A 116 -2.74 -21.62 -25.13
CA PHE A 116 -2.60 -20.63 -24.08
C PHE A 116 -1.18 -20.63 -23.52
N TYR A 117 -0.50 -21.75 -23.69
CA TYR A 117 0.74 -22.03 -22.99
C TYR A 117 1.93 -21.97 -23.96
N ASN A 118 2.90 -21.11 -23.62
CA ASN A 118 4.18 -21.07 -24.33
C ASN A 118 5.33 -21.29 -23.33
N PRO A 119 5.90 -22.48 -23.26
CA PRO A 119 6.97 -22.80 -22.32
C PRO A 119 8.25 -21.97 -22.53
N ALA A 120 8.44 -21.37 -23.72
CA ALA A 120 9.61 -20.53 -23.99
C ALA A 120 9.52 -19.13 -23.41
N LEU A 121 8.33 -18.64 -23.01
CA LEU A 121 8.10 -17.28 -22.50
C LEU A 121 8.03 -17.20 -20.98
N GLN A 122 7.95 -18.34 -20.28
CA GLN A 122 7.80 -18.36 -18.83
C GLN A 122 8.79 -19.33 -18.19
N SER A 123 9.92 -18.80 -17.74
CA SER A 123 10.84 -19.55 -16.88
C SER A 123 10.12 -19.96 -15.59
N GLY A 124 9.93 -21.25 -15.38
CA GLY A 124 9.33 -21.81 -14.16
C GLY A 124 8.09 -22.68 -14.39
N TRP A 125 7.52 -22.72 -15.58
CA TRP A 125 6.50 -23.70 -15.92
C TRP A 125 7.13 -25.02 -16.32
N SER A 126 6.67 -26.10 -15.71
CA SER A 126 7.15 -27.43 -16.05
C SER A 126 6.60 -27.89 -17.40
N ALA A 127 7.42 -28.61 -18.14
CA ALA A 127 7.08 -29.18 -19.45
C ALA A 127 6.04 -30.32 -19.37
N ASP A 128 5.62 -30.74 -18.19
CA ASP A 128 4.70 -31.85 -17.98
C ASP A 128 3.25 -31.35 -17.83
N ASN A 129 2.71 -30.85 -18.95
CA ASN A 129 1.38 -30.21 -19.05
C ASN A 129 0.21 -31.17 -19.00
N LYS A 130 0.28 -32.22 -18.18
CA LYS A 130 -0.84 -33.14 -18.00
C LYS A 130 -1.82 -32.60 -17.01
N VAL A 131 -2.72 -31.75 -17.48
CA VAL A 131 -3.82 -31.21 -16.68
C VAL A 131 -4.83 -32.32 -16.44
N THR A 132 -5.16 -32.60 -15.20
CA THR A 132 -6.13 -33.62 -14.79
C THR A 132 -7.50 -33.03 -14.46
N ASN A 133 -7.52 -31.80 -13.98
CA ASN A 133 -8.75 -31.08 -13.60
C ASN A 133 -8.58 -29.58 -13.86
N VAL A 134 -9.69 -28.92 -14.19
CA VAL A 134 -9.81 -27.48 -14.35
C VAL A 134 -10.98 -26.99 -13.54
N PHE A 135 -10.78 -25.93 -12.77
CA PHE A 135 -11.81 -25.31 -11.95
C PHE A 135 -11.65 -23.79 -11.94
N THR A 136 -12.74 -23.05 -12.03
CA THR A 136 -12.72 -21.58 -11.86
C THR A 136 -13.34 -21.22 -10.52
N ASP A 137 -12.63 -20.41 -9.74
CA ASP A 137 -13.15 -19.88 -8.49
C ASP A 137 -14.10 -18.69 -8.72
N LYS A 138 -14.73 -18.21 -7.64
CA LYS A 138 -15.68 -17.08 -7.67
C LYS A 138 -15.04 -15.75 -8.15
N GLN A 139 -13.72 -15.67 -8.21
CA GLN A 139 -12.98 -14.49 -8.67
C GLN A 139 -12.54 -14.60 -10.14
N GLY A 140 -12.89 -15.69 -10.81
CA GLY A 140 -12.46 -15.97 -12.19
C GLY A 140 -11.03 -16.50 -12.31
N ASN A 141 -10.37 -16.89 -11.21
CA ASN A 141 -9.09 -17.57 -11.33
C ASN A 141 -9.29 -19.00 -11.80
N LEU A 142 -8.46 -19.41 -12.74
CA LEU A 142 -8.46 -20.78 -13.25
C LEU A 142 -7.45 -21.60 -12.43
N TRP A 143 -7.95 -22.68 -11.83
CA TRP A 143 -7.15 -23.63 -11.07
C TRP A 143 -6.97 -24.91 -11.88
N LEU A 144 -5.72 -25.33 -12.07
CA LEU A 144 -5.33 -26.47 -12.84
C LEU A 144 -4.71 -27.51 -11.92
N GLY A 145 -5.33 -28.67 -11.82
CA GLY A 145 -4.69 -29.85 -11.26
C GLY A 145 -3.78 -30.48 -12.30
N SER A 146 -2.50 -30.62 -12.02
CA SER A 146 -1.53 -31.21 -12.96
C SER A 146 -0.96 -32.52 -12.41
N TYR A 147 -0.70 -33.48 -13.32
CA TYR A 147 -0.07 -34.75 -12.97
C TYR A 147 1.44 -34.54 -12.76
N GLY A 148 1.87 -34.54 -11.53
CA GLY A 148 3.29 -34.39 -11.18
C GLY A 148 3.69 -33.00 -10.67
N ASN A 149 2.95 -31.92 -10.99
CA ASN A 149 3.26 -30.55 -10.55
C ASN A 149 2.30 -29.99 -9.50
N GLY A 150 1.31 -30.78 -9.08
CA GLY A 150 0.34 -30.36 -8.08
C GLY A 150 -0.71 -29.39 -8.62
N LEU A 151 -0.99 -28.33 -7.88
CA LEU A 151 -2.03 -27.35 -8.18
C LEU A 151 -1.42 -26.07 -8.72
N GLU A 152 -1.83 -25.65 -9.91
CA GLU A 152 -1.42 -24.40 -10.54
C GLU A 152 -2.60 -23.44 -10.58
N LYS A 153 -2.34 -22.15 -10.41
CA LYS A 153 -3.35 -21.10 -10.47
C LYS A 153 -3.00 -20.09 -11.56
N ILE A 154 -3.96 -19.79 -12.41
CA ILE A 154 -3.89 -18.72 -13.41
C ILE A 154 -4.86 -17.62 -12.99
N SER A 155 -4.33 -16.44 -12.72
CA SER A 155 -5.13 -15.25 -12.46
C SER A 155 -5.09 -14.35 -13.68
N PHE A 156 -6.26 -14.08 -14.26
CA PHE A 156 -6.36 -13.16 -15.39
C PHE A 156 -6.30 -11.74 -14.87
N ASN A 157 -5.35 -10.98 -15.40
CA ASN A 157 -5.29 -9.55 -15.11
C ASN A 157 -6.39 -8.86 -15.90
N THR A 158 -7.39 -8.33 -15.22
CA THR A 158 -8.46 -7.54 -15.81
C THR A 158 -8.07 -6.07 -16.05
N ASN A 159 -6.95 -5.63 -15.49
CA ASN A 159 -6.43 -4.30 -15.72
C ASN A 159 -5.56 -4.29 -16.96
N HIS A 160 -5.98 -3.53 -17.94
CA HIS A 160 -5.31 -3.41 -19.25
C HIS A 160 -4.16 -2.39 -19.19
N PHE A 161 -3.20 -2.62 -18.29
CA PHE A 161 -1.92 -1.94 -18.33
C PHE A 161 -1.01 -2.62 -19.34
N HIS A 162 -0.45 -1.84 -20.24
CA HIS A 162 0.45 -2.29 -21.29
C HIS A 162 1.79 -1.59 -21.20
N LEU A 163 2.83 -2.23 -21.72
CA LEU A 163 4.17 -1.66 -21.78
C LEU A 163 4.63 -1.57 -23.23
N LEU A 164 4.91 -0.33 -23.68
CA LEU A 164 5.53 -0.08 -24.97
C LEU A 164 7.04 -0.20 -24.83
N THR A 165 7.62 -1.22 -25.45
CA THR A 165 9.07 -1.49 -25.45
C THR A 165 9.61 -1.50 -26.87
N ALA A 166 10.91 -1.27 -27.02
CA ALA A 166 11.55 -1.25 -28.34
C ALA A 166 11.58 -2.63 -29.04
N ALA A 167 11.51 -3.73 -28.26
CA ALA A 167 11.43 -5.09 -28.78
C ALA A 167 10.54 -5.93 -27.84
N PRO A 168 9.53 -6.62 -28.36
CA PRO A 168 8.60 -7.43 -27.55
C PRO A 168 9.26 -8.60 -26.81
N ASP A 169 10.38 -9.10 -27.32
CA ASP A 169 11.02 -10.33 -26.85
C ASP A 169 12.30 -10.11 -26.02
N ASP A 170 12.70 -8.84 -25.77
CA ASP A 170 13.99 -8.56 -25.15
C ASP A 170 13.84 -8.05 -23.72
N THR A 171 13.90 -8.98 -22.78
CA THR A 171 13.79 -8.70 -21.33
C THR A 171 15.02 -7.98 -20.75
N GLU A 172 16.11 -7.83 -21.52
CA GLU A 172 17.38 -7.28 -21.06
C GLU A 172 17.94 -6.12 -21.92
N PHE A 173 17.12 -5.46 -22.75
CA PHE A 173 17.64 -4.35 -23.56
C PHE A 173 17.96 -3.13 -22.66
N PRO A 174 19.24 -2.72 -22.53
CA PRO A 174 19.59 -1.55 -21.70
C PRO A 174 18.96 -0.24 -22.18
N GLY A 175 18.36 -0.23 -23.36
CA GLY A 175 17.77 0.93 -24.02
C GLY A 175 16.31 1.23 -23.70
N SER A 176 15.64 0.43 -22.89
CA SER A 176 14.20 0.61 -22.61
C SER A 176 13.89 1.67 -21.53
N ASN A 177 14.89 2.29 -20.89
CA ASN A 177 14.70 3.32 -19.89
C ASN A 177 14.30 4.66 -20.55
N VAL A 178 12.98 4.95 -20.53
CA VAL A 178 12.37 6.12 -21.18
C VAL A 178 12.32 7.30 -20.22
N ARG A 179 12.68 8.50 -20.70
CA ARG A 179 12.64 9.76 -19.93
C ARG A 179 11.68 10.80 -20.51
N ALA A 180 11.33 10.67 -21.79
CA ALA A 180 10.35 11.53 -22.44
C ALA A 180 9.44 10.71 -23.34
N VAL A 181 8.18 11.06 -23.38
CA VAL A 181 7.18 10.55 -24.33
C VAL A 181 6.37 11.70 -24.87
N TYR A 182 6.12 11.70 -26.18
CA TYR A 182 5.33 12.73 -26.84
C TYR A 182 4.60 12.15 -28.05
N GLN A 183 3.37 12.58 -28.31
CA GLN A 183 2.62 12.27 -29.53
C GLN A 183 2.60 13.49 -30.44
N ASP A 184 3.12 13.37 -31.67
CA ASP A 184 3.06 14.44 -32.65
C ASP A 184 1.68 14.53 -33.31
N ARG A 185 1.45 15.60 -34.08
CA ARG A 185 0.14 15.83 -34.76
C ARG A 185 -0.21 14.79 -35.81
N ASN A 186 0.76 14.01 -36.28
CA ASN A 186 0.56 12.90 -37.22
C ASN A 186 0.25 11.58 -36.48
N GLY A 187 0.26 11.58 -35.15
CA GLY A 187 -0.02 10.44 -34.30
C GLY A 187 1.20 9.55 -34.01
N TYR A 188 2.39 9.92 -34.47
CA TYR A 188 3.61 9.19 -34.10
C TYR A 188 3.96 9.44 -32.64
N ILE A 189 4.38 8.38 -31.95
CA ILE A 189 4.89 8.45 -30.58
C ILE A 189 6.41 8.54 -30.60
N TRP A 190 6.93 9.60 -30.01
CA TRP A 190 8.34 9.86 -29.86
C TRP A 190 8.80 9.55 -28.45
N THR A 191 9.91 8.84 -28.27
CA THR A 191 10.46 8.54 -26.95
C THR A 191 11.93 8.96 -26.84
N GLY A 192 12.25 9.64 -25.75
CA GLY A 192 13.61 9.95 -25.35
C GLY A 192 14.13 8.91 -24.36
N ASN A 193 15.24 8.26 -24.67
CA ASN A 193 15.72 7.10 -23.94
C ASN A 193 17.10 7.35 -23.31
N LYS A 194 17.37 6.64 -22.21
CA LYS A 194 18.65 6.76 -21.47
C LYS A 194 19.85 6.23 -22.25
N ASP A 195 19.64 5.35 -23.24
CA ASP A 195 20.68 4.89 -24.18
C ASP A 195 21.09 5.94 -25.22
N LYS A 196 20.55 7.18 -25.10
CA LYS A 196 20.80 8.33 -25.97
C LYS A 196 20.14 8.22 -27.35
N VAL A 197 19.19 7.31 -27.53
CA VAL A 197 18.44 7.11 -28.77
C VAL A 197 17.07 7.77 -28.66
N ILE A 198 16.64 8.45 -29.73
CA ILE A 198 15.27 8.94 -29.86
C ILE A 198 14.51 7.97 -30.77
N ARG A 199 13.50 7.28 -30.21
CA ARG A 199 12.71 6.28 -30.93
C ARG A 199 11.39 6.83 -31.37
N VAL A 200 10.90 6.33 -32.50
CA VAL A 200 9.61 6.69 -33.08
C VAL A 200 8.78 5.44 -33.31
N TYR A 201 7.50 5.53 -32.94
CA TYR A 201 6.48 4.50 -33.13
C TYR A 201 5.33 5.07 -33.94
N ASP A 202 4.64 4.24 -34.73
CA ASP A 202 3.47 4.66 -35.49
C ASP A 202 2.22 4.85 -34.60
N SER A 203 1.10 5.27 -35.18
CA SER A 203 -0.18 5.45 -34.49
C SER A 203 -0.80 4.14 -33.93
N GLN A 204 -0.29 2.99 -34.34
CA GLN A 204 -0.63 1.67 -33.81
C GLN A 204 0.43 1.18 -32.79
N TRP A 205 1.38 2.04 -32.43
CA TRP A 205 2.45 1.86 -31.47
C TRP A 205 3.47 0.78 -31.87
N ARG A 206 3.60 0.55 -33.18
CA ARG A 206 4.64 -0.32 -33.75
C ARG A 206 5.91 0.50 -33.95
N TYR A 207 7.05 -0.08 -33.60
CA TYR A 207 8.34 0.55 -33.79
C TYR A 207 8.61 0.85 -35.26
N VAL A 208 8.95 2.11 -35.57
CA VAL A 208 9.28 2.57 -36.92
C VAL A 208 10.79 2.70 -37.10
N GLY A 209 11.48 3.27 -36.09
CA GLY A 209 12.92 3.45 -36.15
C GLY A 209 13.43 4.51 -35.17
N ASN A 210 14.71 4.82 -35.33
CA ASN A 210 15.41 5.81 -34.52
C ASN A 210 15.68 7.07 -35.35
N LEU A 211 15.60 8.25 -34.70
CA LEU A 211 16.02 9.50 -35.33
C LEU A 211 17.54 9.48 -35.52
N THR A 212 17.96 9.69 -36.76
CA THR A 212 19.38 9.73 -37.14
C THR A 212 19.95 11.15 -37.03
N SER A 213 21.26 11.27 -37.00
CA SER A 213 21.97 12.56 -37.07
C SER A 213 21.75 13.29 -38.41
N SER A 214 21.37 12.56 -39.47
CA SER A 214 20.96 13.13 -40.76
C SER A 214 19.52 13.63 -40.81
N GLY A 215 18.72 13.42 -39.71
CA GLY A 215 17.32 13.86 -39.63
C GLY A 215 16.32 12.90 -40.26
N THR A 216 16.69 11.65 -40.54
CA THR A 216 15.79 10.60 -41.05
C THR A 216 15.43 9.63 -39.93
N ILE A 217 14.31 8.89 -40.06
CA ILE A 217 13.99 7.79 -39.17
C ILE A 217 14.41 6.47 -39.80
N SER A 218 15.25 5.70 -39.08
CA SER A 218 15.78 4.43 -39.56
C SER A 218 15.71 3.33 -38.47
N PRO A 219 15.17 2.14 -38.74
CA PRO A 219 15.14 1.04 -37.78
C PRO A 219 16.55 0.46 -37.49
N TYR A 220 17.51 0.73 -38.35
CA TYR A 220 18.88 0.21 -38.24
C TYR A 220 19.88 1.24 -37.70
N SER A 221 19.44 2.46 -37.36
CA SER A 221 20.34 3.48 -36.86
C SER A 221 20.81 3.17 -35.44
N THR A 222 22.12 3.35 -35.25
CA THR A 222 22.80 3.32 -33.95
C THR A 222 23.18 4.72 -33.45
N ASP A 223 22.68 5.77 -34.10
CA ASP A 223 23.00 7.16 -33.76
C ASP A 223 22.53 7.50 -32.34
N ARG A 224 23.36 8.22 -31.60
CA ARG A 224 23.14 8.62 -30.22
C ARG A 224 23.13 10.12 -30.12
N LEU A 225 21.94 10.71 -30.24
CA LEU A 225 21.73 12.15 -30.17
C LEU A 225 21.86 12.73 -28.75
N GLY A 226 21.49 11.96 -27.75
CA GLY A 226 21.52 12.37 -26.35
C GLY A 226 20.37 11.75 -25.56
N ILE A 227 20.48 11.76 -24.22
CA ILE A 227 19.40 11.29 -23.36
C ILE A 227 18.24 12.28 -23.47
N GLY A 228 17.17 11.93 -24.22
CA GLY A 228 16.00 12.79 -24.38
C GLY A 228 15.18 12.88 -23.09
N TYR A 229 15.01 14.09 -22.55
CA TYR A 229 14.25 14.36 -21.33
C TYR A 229 12.93 15.09 -21.56
N SER A 230 12.83 15.81 -22.69
CA SER A 230 11.60 16.49 -23.08
C SER A 230 11.49 16.53 -24.61
N ILE A 231 10.31 16.29 -25.12
CA ILE A 231 9.99 16.34 -26.55
C ILE A 231 8.67 17.09 -26.71
N ILE A 232 8.63 18.08 -27.59
CA ILE A 232 7.41 18.80 -27.96
C ILE A 232 7.39 19.03 -29.46
N GLN A 233 6.21 19.31 -30.02
CA GLN A 233 6.04 19.82 -31.37
C GLN A 233 5.49 21.23 -31.29
N ASP A 234 6.15 22.19 -31.93
CA ASP A 234 5.69 23.57 -31.97
C ASP A 234 4.57 23.78 -33.02
N HIS A 235 4.04 25.00 -33.08
CA HIS A 235 2.96 25.39 -34.01
C HIS A 235 3.36 25.25 -35.48
N GLU A 236 4.66 25.35 -35.83
CA GLU A 236 5.20 25.18 -37.19
C GLU A 236 5.44 23.71 -37.55
N GLY A 237 5.28 22.78 -36.59
CA GLY A 237 5.52 21.34 -36.77
C GLY A 237 6.93 20.89 -36.50
N THR A 238 7.83 21.76 -36.02
CA THR A 238 9.18 21.39 -35.60
C THR A 238 9.11 20.53 -34.34
N ILE A 239 9.77 19.38 -34.33
CA ILE A 239 9.94 18.57 -33.15
C ILE A 239 11.17 19.06 -32.39
N TRP A 240 10.97 19.56 -31.18
CA TRP A 240 12.02 20.02 -30.28
C TRP A 240 12.37 18.90 -29.29
N ILE A 241 13.64 18.60 -29.15
CA ILE A 241 14.14 17.51 -28.31
C ILE A 241 15.18 18.06 -27.35
N GLY A 242 14.81 18.18 -26.08
CA GLY A 242 15.71 18.55 -24.99
C GLY A 242 16.47 17.33 -24.50
N THR A 243 17.78 17.41 -24.44
CA THR A 243 18.64 16.30 -24.02
C THR A 243 19.45 16.64 -22.77
N LYS A 244 19.83 15.61 -22.04
CA LYS A 244 20.76 15.74 -20.93
C LYS A 244 22.19 15.62 -21.44
N GLY A 245 22.88 16.79 -21.51
CA GLY A 245 24.28 16.93 -21.84
C GLY A 245 24.59 17.30 -23.30
N ASN A 246 23.67 17.12 -24.27
CA ASN A 246 23.88 17.44 -25.68
C ASN A 246 23.08 18.66 -26.16
N GLY A 247 22.45 19.41 -25.24
CA GLY A 247 21.70 20.62 -25.58
C GLY A 247 20.34 20.30 -26.21
N LEU A 248 19.89 21.17 -27.12
CA LEU A 248 18.59 21.17 -27.76
C LEU A 248 18.71 20.79 -29.23
N PHE A 249 17.87 19.89 -29.70
CA PHE A 249 17.72 19.60 -31.12
C PHE A 249 16.38 20.12 -31.63
N ALA A 250 16.40 20.72 -32.81
CA ALA A 250 15.20 21.08 -33.58
C ALA A 250 15.15 20.24 -34.85
N ALA A 251 14.17 19.37 -34.99
CA ALA A 251 13.91 18.57 -36.16
C ALA A 251 12.82 19.26 -37.00
N ARG A 252 13.20 20.06 -38.00
CA ARG A 252 12.29 20.82 -38.88
C ARG A 252 11.83 19.91 -40.04
N PRO A 253 10.50 19.75 -40.29
CA PRO A 253 10.01 18.90 -41.37
C PRO A 253 10.52 19.32 -42.76
N GLN A 254 10.87 18.36 -43.60
CA GLN A 254 11.37 18.60 -44.99
C GLN A 254 10.37 18.17 -46.09
N GLY A 255 9.07 18.20 -45.80
CA GLY A 255 8.04 17.89 -46.81
C GLY A 255 7.86 16.43 -47.13
N LYS A 256 8.77 15.53 -46.72
CA LYS A 256 8.60 14.07 -46.77
C LYS A 256 8.29 13.54 -45.36
N PRO A 257 7.38 12.56 -45.23
CA PRO A 257 7.10 11.94 -43.93
C PRO A 257 8.40 11.44 -43.27
N LEU A 258 8.53 11.67 -41.97
CA LEU A 258 9.64 11.19 -41.13
C LEU A 258 11.04 11.61 -41.61
N THR A 259 11.11 12.80 -42.31
CA THR A 259 12.36 13.38 -42.79
C THR A 259 12.45 14.84 -42.29
N TYR A 260 13.51 15.15 -41.62
CA TYR A 260 13.71 16.42 -40.91
C TYR A 260 15.06 17.06 -41.24
N HIS A 261 15.13 18.37 -41.20
CA HIS A 261 16.41 19.08 -41.06
C HIS A 261 16.71 19.22 -39.58
N LEU A 262 17.80 18.56 -39.11
CA LEU A 262 18.15 18.51 -37.73
C LEU A 262 19.18 19.61 -37.40
N ILE A 263 18.83 20.48 -36.45
CA ILE A 263 19.69 21.56 -35.98
C ILE A 263 19.97 21.30 -34.49
N GLN A 264 21.23 21.41 -34.09
CA GLN A 264 21.65 21.29 -32.68
C GLN A 264 22.08 22.66 -32.14
N TYR A 265 21.53 22.99 -30.95
CA TYR A 265 21.92 24.17 -30.18
C TYR A 265 22.60 23.70 -28.89
N SER A 266 23.75 24.34 -28.57
CA SER A 266 24.51 24.03 -27.36
C SER A 266 24.87 25.30 -26.60
N ALA A 267 25.16 25.15 -25.32
CA ALA A 267 25.65 26.22 -24.49
C ALA A 267 27.12 26.55 -24.91
N ASP A 268 27.38 27.82 -25.13
CA ASP A 268 28.72 28.37 -25.35
C ASP A 268 29.01 29.48 -24.32
N ALA A 269 30.11 29.34 -23.61
CA ALA A 269 30.53 30.32 -22.60
C ALA A 269 30.85 31.69 -23.20
N ASN A 270 31.31 31.72 -24.46
CA ASN A 270 31.70 32.93 -25.17
C ASN A 270 30.54 33.63 -25.89
N ASP A 271 29.42 32.93 -26.08
CA ASP A 271 28.19 33.49 -26.66
C ASP A 271 27.11 33.60 -25.59
N VAL A 272 26.80 34.82 -25.15
CA VAL A 272 25.79 35.13 -24.16
C VAL A 272 24.37 34.83 -24.66
N TYR A 273 24.15 34.75 -25.97
CA TYR A 273 22.86 34.41 -26.60
C TYR A 273 22.75 32.92 -26.93
N SER A 274 23.74 32.10 -26.59
CA SER A 274 23.60 30.65 -26.63
C SER A 274 22.79 30.13 -25.43
N LEU A 275 22.44 28.84 -25.42
CA LEU A 275 21.80 28.20 -24.27
C LEU A 275 22.58 28.42 -22.98
N SER A 276 21.91 28.60 -21.87
CA SER A 276 22.51 28.75 -20.54
C SER A 276 23.08 27.46 -19.97
N GLY A 277 22.70 26.31 -20.52
CA GLY A 277 23.15 24.98 -20.11
C GLY A 277 22.72 23.88 -21.10
N ASN A 278 23.44 22.77 -21.10
CA ASN A 278 23.20 21.63 -22.02
C ASN A 278 22.31 20.53 -21.43
N GLU A 279 21.92 20.63 -20.16
CA GLU A 279 21.01 19.67 -19.50
C GLU A 279 19.57 20.19 -19.54
N ILE A 280 18.82 19.84 -20.56
CA ILE A 280 17.45 20.31 -20.78
C ILE A 280 16.47 19.30 -20.22
N TYR A 281 15.66 19.73 -19.24
CA TYR A 281 14.70 18.88 -18.53
C TYR A 281 13.26 19.07 -18.99
N SER A 282 12.89 20.26 -19.42
CA SER A 282 11.53 20.54 -19.88
C SER A 282 11.51 21.60 -20.98
N LEU A 283 10.60 21.43 -21.91
CA LEU A 283 10.30 22.34 -23.03
C LEU A 283 8.82 22.69 -22.97
N HIS A 284 8.49 23.92 -23.34
CA HIS A 284 7.11 24.40 -23.43
C HIS A 284 6.96 25.47 -24.49
N GLU A 285 5.94 25.37 -25.35
CA GLU A 285 5.54 26.45 -26.24
C GLU A 285 4.42 27.25 -25.58
N ASP A 286 4.62 28.56 -25.40
CA ASP A 286 3.62 29.43 -24.81
C ASP A 286 2.58 29.93 -25.85
N ARG A 287 1.58 30.66 -25.39
CA ARG A 287 0.52 31.22 -26.26
C ARG A 287 1.03 32.24 -27.30
N GLN A 288 2.21 32.83 -27.04
CA GLN A 288 2.87 33.72 -27.95
C GLN A 288 3.82 32.98 -28.90
N GLN A 289 3.75 31.64 -28.93
CA GLN A 289 4.55 30.76 -29.79
C GLN A 289 6.07 30.80 -29.48
N ARG A 290 6.43 31.23 -28.26
CA ARG A 290 7.82 31.19 -27.79
C ARG A 290 8.14 29.83 -27.18
N ILE A 291 9.30 29.29 -27.52
CA ILE A 291 9.80 28.03 -26.96
C ILE A 291 10.58 28.35 -25.69
N TRP A 292 10.02 27.91 -24.54
CA TRP A 292 10.66 27.99 -23.24
C TRP A 292 11.43 26.73 -22.95
N ILE A 293 12.63 26.87 -22.38
CA ILE A 293 13.57 25.77 -22.12
C ILE A 293 14.02 25.86 -20.66
N ALA A 294 13.72 24.82 -19.89
CA ALA A 294 14.20 24.65 -18.51
C ALA A 294 15.48 23.82 -18.51
N THR A 295 16.56 24.40 -17.99
CA THR A 295 17.85 23.72 -17.88
C THR A 295 18.17 23.38 -16.44
N PHE A 296 18.70 22.17 -16.20
CA PHE A 296 19.01 21.72 -14.84
C PHE A 296 20.16 22.51 -14.21
N GLU A 297 21.06 23.04 -15.05
CA GLU A 297 22.16 23.90 -14.64
C GLU A 297 22.22 25.13 -15.53
N GLY A 298 21.52 26.21 -15.13
CA GLY A 298 21.47 27.44 -15.90
C GLY A 298 20.11 28.14 -15.92
N GLY A 299 19.13 27.67 -15.13
CA GLY A 299 17.82 28.30 -15.04
C GLY A 299 16.98 28.10 -16.30
N ILE A 300 16.32 29.15 -16.77
CA ILE A 300 15.45 29.11 -17.95
C ILE A 300 16.02 29.89 -19.12
N ASN A 301 15.61 29.49 -20.31
CA ASN A 301 15.79 30.21 -21.55
C ASN A 301 14.45 30.31 -22.28
N TYR A 302 14.29 31.27 -23.17
CA TYR A 302 13.35 31.17 -24.26
C TYR A 302 14.00 31.52 -25.60
N LEU A 303 13.46 30.92 -26.66
CA LEU A 303 13.98 31.10 -28.00
C LEU A 303 13.37 32.36 -28.65
N GLU A 304 14.23 33.28 -29.07
CA GLU A 304 13.90 34.37 -29.97
C GLU A 304 14.39 33.96 -31.37
N ARG A 305 13.43 33.72 -32.27
CA ARG A 305 13.75 33.23 -33.62
C ARG A 305 14.38 34.32 -34.47
N GLY A 306 15.47 33.99 -35.10
CA GLY A 306 16.11 34.87 -36.09
C GLY A 306 15.28 34.98 -37.38
N THR A 307 15.48 36.08 -38.10
CA THR A 307 15.00 36.18 -39.49
C THR A 307 15.98 35.46 -40.41
N ASP A 308 15.65 35.28 -41.69
CA ASP A 308 16.51 34.61 -42.71
C ASP A 308 17.98 35.09 -42.74
N LYS A 309 18.31 36.22 -42.09
CA LYS A 309 19.65 36.82 -42.01
C LYS A 309 20.25 36.84 -40.61
N GLU A 310 19.45 36.53 -39.58
CA GLU A 310 19.90 36.54 -38.17
C GLU A 310 19.76 35.14 -37.60
N ALA A 311 20.76 34.72 -36.78
CA ALA A 311 20.72 33.45 -36.09
C ALA A 311 19.68 33.46 -34.94
N ASP A 312 19.11 32.32 -34.63
CA ASP A 312 18.28 32.09 -33.44
C ASP A 312 19.06 32.48 -32.17
N ARG A 313 18.40 33.16 -31.24
CA ARG A 313 18.97 33.64 -29.97
C ARG A 313 18.24 33.07 -28.77
N PHE A 314 18.98 32.69 -27.74
CA PHE A 314 18.40 32.25 -26.48
C PHE A 314 18.48 33.35 -25.44
N ILE A 315 17.30 33.81 -25.00
CA ILE A 315 17.19 34.85 -24.00
C ILE A 315 17.18 34.17 -22.61
N ASN A 316 18.17 34.54 -21.77
CA ASN A 316 18.40 33.95 -20.46
C ASN A 316 19.02 34.96 -19.49
N TYR A 317 19.38 34.53 -18.27
CA TYR A 317 19.93 35.37 -17.21
C TYR A 317 21.29 36.02 -17.59
N ARG A 318 22.05 35.45 -18.55
CA ARG A 318 23.33 36.01 -18.98
C ARG A 318 23.15 37.25 -19.85
N ASN A 319 21.99 37.40 -20.50
CA ASN A 319 21.70 38.51 -21.40
C ASN A 319 20.50 39.35 -20.92
N ARG A 320 19.29 39.08 -21.33
CA ARG A 320 18.11 39.96 -21.17
C ARG A 320 17.17 39.57 -20.04
N LEU A 321 17.23 38.34 -19.48
CA LEU A 321 16.44 37.93 -18.32
C LEU A 321 17.15 38.28 -16.99
N LYS A 322 17.47 39.57 -16.82
CA LYS A 322 18.26 40.07 -15.66
C LYS A 322 17.62 39.83 -14.31
N ASN A 323 16.27 39.82 -14.24
CA ASN A 323 15.51 39.65 -13.00
C ASN A 323 15.33 38.18 -12.62
N TYR A 324 15.79 37.22 -13.43
CA TYR A 324 15.71 35.81 -13.10
C TYR A 324 16.56 35.49 -11.86
N PRO A 325 16.00 34.89 -10.79
CA PRO A 325 16.71 34.65 -9.53
C PRO A 325 17.65 33.45 -9.64
N ILE A 326 18.68 33.54 -10.50
CA ILE A 326 19.60 32.44 -10.83
C ILE A 326 20.30 31.85 -9.60
N SER A 327 20.71 32.69 -8.63
CA SER A 327 21.36 32.23 -7.40
C SER A 327 20.50 31.34 -6.53
N GLN A 328 19.17 31.45 -6.66
CA GLN A 328 18.19 30.69 -5.90
C GLN A 328 17.54 29.58 -6.73
N CYS A 329 17.38 29.76 -8.04
CA CYS A 329 16.66 28.86 -8.93
C CYS A 329 17.52 28.41 -10.11
N TYR A 330 18.76 28.04 -9.81
CA TYR A 330 19.73 27.54 -10.76
C TYR A 330 19.31 26.24 -11.46
N ARG A 331 18.68 25.32 -10.71
CA ARG A 331 18.24 23.99 -11.19
C ARG A 331 16.75 24.00 -11.47
N THR A 332 16.38 24.09 -12.75
CA THR A 332 14.98 24.00 -13.17
C THR A 332 14.67 22.63 -13.74
N ARG A 333 13.49 22.10 -13.39
CA ARG A 333 13.04 20.76 -13.77
C ARG A 333 11.87 20.78 -14.74
N PHE A 334 10.95 21.72 -14.56
CA PHE A 334 9.70 21.74 -15.32
C PHE A 334 9.30 23.18 -15.67
N ILE A 335 8.69 23.35 -16.83
CA ILE A 335 8.16 24.64 -17.28
C ILE A 335 6.83 24.43 -18.03
N THR A 336 5.84 25.24 -17.74
CA THR A 336 4.53 25.21 -18.40
C THR A 336 3.84 26.57 -18.28
N SER A 337 2.65 26.72 -18.88
CA SER A 337 1.81 27.91 -18.71
C SER A 337 0.41 27.55 -18.21
N ASP A 338 -0.20 28.50 -17.49
CA ASP A 338 -1.58 28.37 -17.06
C ASP A 338 -2.57 28.80 -18.14
N THR A 339 -3.86 28.72 -17.83
CA THR A 339 -4.94 29.13 -18.74
C THR A 339 -4.97 30.64 -19.04
N LYS A 340 -4.25 31.46 -18.27
CA LYS A 340 -4.10 32.90 -18.51
C LYS A 340 -2.85 33.21 -19.36
N GLY A 341 -1.98 32.22 -19.57
CA GLY A 341 -0.71 32.34 -20.26
C GLY A 341 0.44 32.75 -19.36
N ASP A 342 0.27 32.78 -18.04
CA ASP A 342 1.36 33.01 -17.09
C ASP A 342 2.28 31.77 -17.05
N ILE A 343 3.60 32.01 -17.00
CA ILE A 343 4.62 30.96 -17.06
C ILE A 343 4.94 30.48 -15.64
N TRP A 344 4.90 29.16 -15.45
CA TRP A 344 5.19 28.50 -14.21
C TRP A 344 6.39 27.59 -14.34
N ILE A 345 7.33 27.70 -13.38
CA ILE A 345 8.61 27.02 -13.44
C ILE A 345 8.82 26.25 -12.14
N GLY A 346 8.99 24.94 -12.25
CA GLY A 346 9.39 24.06 -11.17
C GLY A 346 10.91 23.99 -11.06
N SER A 347 11.43 24.27 -9.88
CA SER A 347 12.87 24.16 -9.61
C SER A 347 13.14 23.25 -8.40
N ALA A 348 14.41 22.89 -8.21
CA ALA A 348 14.85 22.14 -7.01
C ALA A 348 14.73 22.96 -5.71
N THR A 349 14.39 24.25 -5.79
CA THR A 349 14.38 25.17 -4.64
C THR A 349 13.08 25.95 -4.50
N GLY A 350 12.06 25.61 -5.26
CA GLY A 350 10.72 26.20 -5.19
C GLY A 350 10.03 26.31 -6.53
N LEU A 351 8.85 26.87 -6.47
CA LEU A 351 7.99 27.15 -7.61
C LEU A 351 8.10 28.62 -7.97
N LEU A 352 8.34 28.94 -9.25
CA LEU A 352 8.35 30.32 -9.73
C LEU A 352 7.19 30.56 -10.68
N MET A 353 6.75 31.80 -10.76
CA MET A 353 5.79 32.28 -11.72
C MET A 353 6.24 33.62 -12.28
N CYS A 354 5.99 33.84 -13.57
CA CYS A 354 6.08 35.14 -14.18
C CYS A 354 4.93 35.37 -15.17
N LYS A 355 4.60 36.62 -15.44
CA LYS A 355 3.60 36.98 -16.45
C LYS A 355 4.11 36.62 -17.85
N GLY A 356 3.29 35.87 -18.61
CA GLY A 356 3.63 35.52 -19.99
C GLY A 356 3.45 36.67 -20.98
N ASN A 357 2.59 37.64 -20.65
CA ASN A 357 2.37 38.82 -21.48
C ASN A 357 3.34 39.94 -21.08
N PHE A 358 4.54 39.96 -21.66
CA PHE A 358 5.55 41.00 -21.53
C PHE A 358 5.96 41.50 -22.91
N LYS A 359 6.40 42.76 -23.00
CA LYS A 359 6.91 43.34 -24.22
C LYS A 359 8.41 43.11 -24.37
N GLU A 360 9.14 43.40 -23.30
CA GLU A 360 10.60 43.24 -23.26
C GLU A 360 10.97 42.23 -22.15
N PRO A 361 11.98 41.36 -22.36
CA PRO A 361 12.41 40.36 -21.38
C PRO A 361 12.88 40.99 -20.07
N GLU A 362 13.41 42.20 -20.10
CA GLU A 362 13.88 42.93 -18.94
C GLU A 362 12.77 43.35 -17.97
N GLU A 363 11.52 43.39 -18.46
CA GLU A 363 10.33 43.73 -17.67
C GLU A 363 9.78 42.52 -16.86
N ILE A 364 10.28 41.32 -17.12
CA ILE A 364 9.77 40.12 -16.49
C ILE A 364 10.14 40.12 -15.01
N GLU A 365 9.11 40.08 -14.14
CA GLU A 365 9.27 39.87 -12.71
C GLU A 365 8.93 38.42 -12.35
N PHE A 366 9.78 37.83 -11.50
CA PHE A 366 9.62 36.45 -11.04
C PHE A 366 9.16 36.43 -9.59
N GLN A 367 8.00 35.84 -9.36
CA GLN A 367 7.50 35.55 -8.02
C GLN A 367 7.85 34.13 -7.63
N ARG A 368 8.41 33.93 -6.44
CA ARG A 368 8.83 32.63 -5.95
C ARG A 368 7.99 32.17 -4.76
N TYR A 369 7.52 30.93 -4.81
CA TYR A 369 6.76 30.25 -3.77
C TYR A 369 7.55 29.07 -3.24
N CYS A 370 7.71 29.00 -1.90
CA CYS A 370 8.53 28.00 -1.23
C CYS A 370 7.80 27.39 -0.05
N ARG A 371 8.36 26.31 0.45
CA ARG A 371 7.99 25.77 1.75
C ARG A 371 8.38 26.75 2.85
N ILE A 372 7.43 27.07 3.72
CA ILE A 372 7.61 27.91 4.90
C ILE A 372 7.45 27.01 6.11
N SER A 373 8.50 26.91 6.94
CA SER A 373 8.45 26.08 8.15
C SER A 373 7.34 26.56 9.10
N GLY A 374 6.52 25.63 9.58
CA GLY A 374 5.38 25.95 10.45
C GLY A 374 4.11 26.42 9.72
N ASN A 375 4.15 26.66 8.41
CA ASN A 375 2.96 27.00 7.61
C ASN A 375 2.50 25.81 6.79
N ALA A 376 1.42 25.15 7.24
CA ALA A 376 0.83 23.99 6.55
C ALA A 376 0.21 24.33 5.19
N ASN A 377 -0.07 25.61 4.91
CA ASN A 377 -0.66 26.08 3.66
C ASN A 377 0.42 26.56 2.65
N SER A 378 1.70 26.49 2.98
CA SER A 378 2.76 26.70 2.01
C SER A 378 3.04 25.45 1.19
N LEU A 379 3.85 25.57 0.14
CA LEU A 379 4.32 24.41 -0.63
C LEU A 379 4.94 23.36 0.33
N SER A 380 4.58 22.10 0.17
CA SER A 380 5.00 21.04 1.10
C SER A 380 6.49 20.68 1.00
N ASN A 381 7.07 20.83 -0.20
CA ASN A 381 8.50 20.64 -0.49
C ASN A 381 8.94 21.54 -1.63
N ASN A 382 10.19 21.98 -1.59
CA ASN A 382 10.75 22.91 -2.60
C ASN A 382 11.21 22.25 -3.91
N ASP A 383 11.46 20.94 -3.91
CA ASP A 383 11.89 20.25 -5.13
C ASP A 383 10.66 19.87 -5.98
N VAL A 384 10.37 20.71 -6.97
CA VAL A 384 9.19 20.63 -7.85
C VAL A 384 9.55 19.86 -9.11
N HIS A 385 8.92 18.69 -9.29
CA HIS A 385 9.17 17.80 -10.42
C HIS A 385 8.19 17.98 -11.58
N ASN A 386 6.92 18.29 -11.27
CA ASN A 386 5.91 18.48 -12.30
C ASN A 386 4.87 19.51 -11.85
N ILE A 387 4.31 20.23 -12.81
CA ILE A 387 3.24 21.21 -12.63
C ILE A 387 2.14 20.86 -13.63
N TYR A 388 0.94 20.65 -13.16
CA TYR A 388 -0.18 20.26 -14.00
C TYR A 388 -1.37 21.21 -13.82
N PHE A 389 -1.90 21.69 -14.93
CA PHE A 389 -3.15 22.44 -14.96
C PHE A 389 -4.25 21.57 -15.53
N THR A 390 -5.29 21.33 -14.74
CA THR A 390 -6.44 20.56 -15.19
C THR A 390 -7.22 21.34 -16.26
N ARG A 391 -8.07 20.65 -17.00
CA ARG A 391 -9.00 21.30 -17.96
C ARG A 391 -9.94 22.31 -17.31
N LYS A 392 -10.16 22.22 -15.99
CA LYS A 392 -10.90 23.21 -15.20
C LYS A 392 -10.06 24.40 -14.77
N GLY A 393 -8.76 24.40 -15.06
CA GLY A 393 -7.80 25.44 -14.66
C GLY A 393 -7.28 25.32 -13.23
N GLU A 394 -7.54 24.20 -12.54
CA GLU A 394 -6.95 23.95 -11.23
C GLU A 394 -5.49 23.55 -11.38
N MET A 395 -4.62 24.06 -10.51
CA MET A 395 -3.20 23.78 -10.52
C MET A 395 -2.83 22.72 -9.47
N TYR A 396 -2.07 21.75 -9.92
CA TYR A 396 -1.45 20.73 -9.05
C TYR A 396 0.05 20.68 -9.26
N VAL A 397 0.78 20.49 -8.17
CA VAL A 397 2.26 20.48 -8.16
C VAL A 397 2.74 19.18 -7.55
N ALA A 398 3.52 18.40 -8.31
CA ALA A 398 4.21 17.21 -7.84
C ALA A 398 5.56 17.58 -7.24
N THR A 399 5.85 17.14 -6.04
CA THR A 399 7.09 17.43 -5.34
C THR A 399 7.84 16.17 -4.95
N PHE A 400 9.16 16.28 -4.85
CA PHE A 400 10.03 15.19 -4.40
C PHE A 400 10.10 15.19 -2.86
N GLY A 401 9.24 14.40 -2.22
CA GLY A 401 9.18 14.25 -0.76
C GLY A 401 8.14 15.10 -0.04
N GLY A 402 7.22 15.75 -0.78
CA GLY A 402 6.10 16.50 -0.20
C GLY A 402 4.73 16.13 -0.78
N GLY A 403 4.68 15.11 -1.64
CA GLY A 403 3.44 14.63 -2.24
C GLY A 403 2.86 15.55 -3.32
N LEU A 404 1.54 15.53 -3.45
CA LEU A 404 0.75 16.33 -4.38
C LEU A 404 0.25 17.60 -3.70
N ASN A 405 0.49 18.77 -4.30
CA ASN A 405 0.03 20.06 -3.78
C ASN A 405 -1.01 20.65 -4.72
N LYS A 406 -2.20 20.96 -4.22
CA LYS A 406 -3.24 21.72 -4.94
C LYS A 406 -3.11 23.19 -4.58
N LEU A 407 -3.03 24.08 -5.56
CA LEU A 407 -3.12 25.52 -5.35
C LEU A 407 -4.58 25.88 -5.01
N LEU A 408 -4.80 26.47 -3.84
CA LEU A 408 -6.14 26.88 -3.38
C LEU A 408 -6.43 28.34 -3.71
N SER A 409 -5.45 29.23 -3.49
CA SER A 409 -5.57 30.66 -3.82
C SER A 409 -4.20 31.24 -4.12
N LEU A 410 -4.21 32.30 -4.94
CA LEU A 410 -3.05 33.08 -5.32
C LEU A 410 -3.42 34.57 -5.22
N GLU A 411 -2.87 35.26 -4.24
CA GLU A 411 -3.12 36.68 -3.98
C GLU A 411 -1.77 37.42 -3.90
N GLY A 412 -1.39 38.01 -5.03
CA GLY A 412 -0.08 38.70 -5.15
C GLY A 412 1.08 37.75 -4.90
N ALA A 413 1.86 38.02 -3.85
CA ALA A 413 3.03 37.21 -3.47
C ALA A 413 2.64 35.99 -2.59
N GLU A 414 1.40 35.87 -2.13
CA GLU A 414 0.95 34.78 -1.27
C GLU A 414 0.22 33.70 -2.08
N ALA A 415 0.69 32.49 -1.94
CA ALA A 415 0.05 31.29 -2.47
C ALA A 415 -0.32 30.34 -1.35
N ARG A 416 -1.55 29.80 -1.40
CA ARG A 416 -2.00 28.79 -0.44
C ARG A 416 -2.14 27.46 -1.14
N PHE A 417 -1.52 26.44 -0.56
CA PHE A 417 -1.55 25.07 -1.07
C PHE A 417 -2.20 24.13 -0.06
N GLN A 418 -2.86 23.11 -0.59
CA GLN A 418 -3.27 21.93 0.16
C GLN A 418 -2.39 20.76 -0.27
N ALA A 419 -1.69 20.15 0.68
CA ALA A 419 -0.82 19.02 0.40
C ALA A 419 -1.54 17.69 0.68
N TYR A 420 -1.41 16.75 -0.25
CA TYR A 420 -1.79 15.35 -0.11
C TYR A 420 -0.52 14.52 -0.04
N THR A 421 -0.39 13.72 1.00
CA THR A 421 0.81 12.94 1.33
C THR A 421 0.45 11.48 1.61
N MET A 422 1.43 10.66 2.01
CA MET A 422 1.18 9.30 2.49
C MET A 422 0.16 9.25 3.64
N LYS A 423 0.06 10.30 4.44
CA LYS A 423 -0.97 10.41 5.50
C LYS A 423 -2.40 10.48 4.94
N ASN A 424 -2.56 10.96 3.72
CA ASN A 424 -3.82 11.05 3.00
C ASN A 424 -4.06 9.84 2.08
N GLY A 425 -3.13 8.87 2.04
CA GLY A 425 -3.25 7.65 1.25
C GLY A 425 -2.40 7.60 -0.02
N LEU A 426 -1.53 8.57 -0.29
CA LEU A 426 -0.55 8.43 -1.38
C LEU A 426 0.40 7.26 -1.12
N PRO A 427 0.84 6.53 -2.16
CA PRO A 427 1.77 5.42 -2.01
C PRO A 427 3.19 5.89 -1.67
N SER A 428 3.53 7.14 -2.00
CA SER A 428 4.81 7.79 -1.70
C SER A 428 4.63 9.31 -1.71
N ASP A 429 5.44 10.02 -0.91
CA ASP A 429 5.54 11.48 -0.97
C ASP A 429 6.45 11.98 -2.11
N VAL A 430 7.07 11.06 -2.86
CA VAL A 430 7.85 11.36 -4.07
C VAL A 430 6.96 11.19 -5.29
N LEU A 431 6.49 12.31 -5.85
CA LEU A 431 5.72 12.32 -7.09
C LEU A 431 6.59 12.82 -8.25
N LEU A 432 6.51 12.13 -9.38
CA LEU A 432 7.36 12.36 -10.55
C LEU A 432 6.62 13.02 -11.71
N SER A 433 5.35 12.61 -11.97
CA SER A 433 4.53 13.15 -13.05
C SER A 433 3.05 13.05 -12.73
N ILE A 434 2.24 13.90 -13.38
CA ILE A 434 0.80 13.99 -13.25
C ILE A 434 0.20 14.03 -14.65
N GLU A 435 -0.92 13.31 -14.86
CA GLU A 435 -1.75 13.43 -16.08
C GLU A 435 -3.22 13.27 -15.73
N GLU A 436 -4.10 14.02 -16.44
CA GLU A 436 -5.54 14.04 -16.22
C GLU A 436 -6.26 13.08 -17.17
N ASP A 437 -7.15 12.22 -16.62
CA ASP A 437 -8.00 11.35 -17.42
C ASP A 437 -9.23 12.12 -18.02
N PRO A 438 -10.00 11.53 -18.95
CA PRO A 438 -11.18 12.16 -19.53
C PRO A 438 -12.24 12.58 -18.50
N HIS A 439 -12.25 11.97 -17.32
CA HIS A 439 -13.21 12.24 -16.24
C HIS A 439 -12.75 13.31 -15.25
N GLY A 440 -11.55 13.87 -15.43
CA GLY A 440 -10.98 14.87 -14.52
C GLY A 440 -10.29 14.30 -13.29
N ASN A 441 -9.98 12.99 -13.28
CA ASN A 441 -9.16 12.43 -12.24
C ASN A 441 -7.68 12.55 -12.61
N LEU A 442 -6.83 12.72 -11.60
CA LEU A 442 -5.39 12.83 -11.80
C LEU A 442 -4.70 11.49 -11.56
N TRP A 443 -3.93 11.07 -12.53
CA TRP A 443 -3.05 9.92 -12.41
C TRP A 443 -1.66 10.41 -12.11
N CYS A 444 -1.11 9.97 -10.97
CA CYS A 444 0.17 10.44 -10.46
C CYS A 444 1.14 9.27 -10.37
N ALA A 445 2.29 9.39 -11.02
CA ALA A 445 3.37 8.42 -10.91
C ALA A 445 4.28 8.77 -9.74
N THR A 446 4.54 7.77 -8.91
CA THR A 446 5.59 7.78 -7.88
C THR A 446 6.79 6.97 -8.36
N GLU A 447 7.80 6.76 -7.54
CA GLU A 447 8.97 5.97 -7.96
C GLU A 447 8.62 4.52 -8.35
N LYS A 448 7.64 3.90 -7.67
CA LYS A 448 7.33 2.47 -7.82
C LYS A 448 5.88 2.17 -8.15
N GLU A 449 4.98 3.11 -7.90
CA GLU A 449 3.54 2.91 -7.95
C GLU A 449 2.87 4.05 -8.72
N LEU A 450 1.73 3.74 -9.29
CA LEU A 450 0.83 4.71 -9.89
C LEU A 450 -0.36 4.90 -8.95
N CYS A 451 -0.85 6.12 -8.81
CA CYS A 451 -2.09 6.36 -8.09
C CYS A 451 -3.06 7.22 -8.88
N LYS A 452 -4.35 7.00 -8.66
CA LYS A 452 -5.45 7.81 -9.19
C LYS A 452 -6.00 8.66 -8.05
N PHE A 453 -5.85 9.97 -8.16
CA PHE A 453 -6.46 10.94 -7.27
C PHE A 453 -7.77 11.44 -7.87
N ILE A 454 -8.85 11.41 -7.10
CA ILE A 454 -10.19 11.84 -7.50
C ILE A 454 -10.48 13.19 -6.82
N PRO A 455 -10.33 14.33 -7.51
CA PRO A 455 -10.44 15.66 -6.90
C PRO A 455 -11.80 15.97 -6.27
N SER A 456 -12.87 15.35 -6.76
CA SER A 456 -14.24 15.59 -6.25
C SER A 456 -14.50 15.00 -4.86
N THR A 457 -13.72 14.02 -4.44
CA THR A 457 -13.90 13.29 -3.18
C THR A 457 -12.63 13.19 -2.33
N ASP A 458 -11.52 13.76 -2.81
CA ASP A 458 -10.17 13.63 -2.25
C ASP A 458 -9.71 12.17 -2.07
N LYS A 459 -10.33 11.24 -2.80
CA LYS A 459 -10.03 9.81 -2.71
C LYS A 459 -8.80 9.46 -3.56
N ILE A 460 -7.92 8.62 -2.99
CA ILE A 460 -6.74 8.08 -3.66
C ILE A 460 -6.89 6.58 -3.83
N ILE A 461 -6.61 6.08 -5.03
CA ILE A 461 -6.60 4.66 -5.37
C ILE A 461 -5.20 4.32 -5.86
N ASN A 462 -4.54 3.35 -5.23
CA ASN A 462 -3.16 2.99 -5.52
C ASN A 462 -3.08 1.75 -6.39
N TYR A 463 -2.20 1.77 -7.39
CA TYR A 463 -1.87 0.67 -8.26
C TYR A 463 -0.40 0.29 -8.02
N PRO A 464 -0.15 -0.78 -7.25
CA PRO A 464 1.21 -1.21 -6.92
C PRO A 464 1.95 -1.78 -8.15
N SER A 465 3.28 -1.78 -8.11
CA SER A 465 4.13 -2.19 -9.25
C SER A 465 3.83 -3.59 -9.80
N ARG A 466 3.24 -4.47 -9.00
CA ARG A 466 2.78 -5.82 -9.40
C ARG A 466 1.48 -5.84 -10.21
N ALA A 467 0.75 -4.71 -10.27
CA ALA A 467 -0.42 -4.56 -11.17
C ALA A 467 0.00 -4.39 -12.63
N PHE A 468 1.27 -4.14 -12.89
CA PHE A 468 1.81 -3.89 -14.22
C PHE A 468 2.40 -5.16 -14.83
N PRO A 469 2.53 -5.22 -16.18
CA PRO A 469 3.04 -6.42 -16.88
C PRO A 469 4.41 -6.89 -16.41
N LEU A 470 5.26 -5.96 -16.00
CA LEU A 470 6.59 -6.22 -15.44
C LEU A 470 6.77 -5.41 -14.14
N ARG A 471 7.72 -5.81 -13.30
CA ARG A 471 8.16 -4.93 -12.20
C ARG A 471 8.88 -3.72 -12.80
N ILE A 472 8.20 -2.58 -12.78
CA ILE A 472 8.68 -1.32 -13.30
C ILE A 472 8.89 -0.32 -12.17
N SER A 473 9.74 0.68 -12.44
CA SER A 473 9.83 1.92 -11.68
C SER A 473 9.57 3.06 -12.65
N PHE A 474 8.94 4.11 -12.18
CA PHE A 474 8.65 5.29 -12.99
C PHE A 474 9.86 6.22 -13.02
N ASN A 475 9.94 7.00 -14.08
CA ASN A 475 10.95 8.02 -14.27
C ASN A 475 10.35 9.41 -14.13
N GLU A 476 11.22 10.38 -13.79
CA GLU A 476 10.88 11.79 -13.95
C GLU A 476 10.65 12.14 -15.43
N GLY A 477 9.88 13.17 -15.69
CA GLY A 477 9.50 13.63 -17.01
C GLY A 477 7.98 13.73 -17.14
N ALA A 478 7.51 14.47 -18.13
CA ALA A 478 6.09 14.64 -18.36
C ALA A 478 5.42 13.30 -18.74
N ALA A 479 4.27 13.03 -18.16
CA ALA A 479 3.34 12.04 -18.67
C ALA A 479 2.63 12.59 -19.93
N LEU A 480 1.95 11.74 -20.67
CA LEU A 480 1.26 12.10 -21.90
C LEU A 480 -0.15 11.50 -21.89
N ARG A 481 -1.11 12.31 -22.27
CA ARG A 481 -2.42 11.84 -22.74
C ARG A 481 -2.46 11.92 -24.26
N THR A 482 -2.70 10.80 -24.93
CA THR A 482 -2.80 10.74 -26.39
C THR A 482 -4.13 11.32 -26.89
N ALA A 483 -4.20 11.62 -28.18
CA ALA A 483 -5.43 12.07 -28.83
C ALA A 483 -6.59 11.05 -28.72
N SER A 484 -6.29 9.78 -28.47
CA SER A 484 -7.26 8.70 -28.23
C SER A 484 -7.47 8.37 -26.74
N ASP A 485 -7.14 9.30 -25.87
CA ASP A 485 -7.34 9.24 -24.42
C ASP A 485 -6.55 8.15 -23.66
N TYR A 486 -5.57 7.55 -24.29
CA TYR A 486 -4.62 6.71 -23.55
C TYR A 486 -3.69 7.58 -22.71
N LEU A 487 -3.43 7.14 -21.48
CA LEU A 487 -2.42 7.74 -20.63
C LEU A 487 -1.10 6.99 -20.77
N MET A 488 0.01 7.72 -20.84
CA MET A 488 1.35 7.19 -21.00
C MET A 488 2.29 7.75 -19.94
N PHE A 489 3.05 6.85 -19.28
CA PHE A 489 4.00 7.20 -18.21
C PHE A 489 5.36 6.60 -18.50
N ASN A 490 6.40 7.40 -18.30
CA ASN A 490 7.78 7.00 -18.51
C ASN A 490 8.26 6.01 -17.44
N THR A 491 8.88 4.91 -17.86
CA THR A 491 9.41 3.89 -16.93
C THR A 491 10.83 3.47 -17.29
N VAL A 492 11.48 2.75 -16.37
CA VAL A 492 12.80 2.16 -16.60
C VAL A 492 12.81 1.03 -17.62
N LYS A 493 11.64 0.51 -18.02
CA LYS A 493 11.49 -0.62 -18.96
C LYS A 493 10.61 -0.32 -20.17
N GLY A 494 10.37 0.95 -20.47
CA GLY A 494 9.53 1.39 -21.59
C GLY A 494 8.55 2.48 -21.18
N VAL A 495 7.45 2.60 -21.90
CA VAL A 495 6.34 3.49 -21.58
C VAL A 495 5.17 2.65 -21.14
N LEU A 496 4.73 2.84 -19.89
CA LEU A 496 3.48 2.26 -19.42
C LEU A 496 2.32 3.03 -20.04
N TYR A 497 1.40 2.33 -20.69
CA TYR A 497 0.21 2.95 -21.26
C TYR A 497 -1.05 2.15 -20.96
N PHE A 498 -2.18 2.86 -20.85
CA PHE A 498 -3.47 2.26 -20.59
C PHE A 498 -4.60 3.22 -20.95
N PHE A 499 -5.76 2.66 -21.21
CA PHE A 499 -7.00 3.43 -21.36
C PHE A 499 -7.67 3.54 -19.99
N PRO A 500 -7.91 4.74 -19.43
CA PRO A 500 -8.39 4.90 -18.04
C PRO A 500 -9.67 4.13 -17.73
N ASP A 501 -10.62 4.06 -18.69
CA ASP A 501 -11.90 3.37 -18.50
C ASP A 501 -11.78 1.84 -18.54
N SER A 502 -10.64 1.31 -19.00
CA SER A 502 -10.36 -0.12 -18.94
C SER A 502 -9.79 -0.57 -17.60
N ILE A 503 -9.49 0.38 -16.71
CA ILE A 503 -8.94 0.09 -15.40
C ILE A 503 -10.07 0.00 -14.39
N HIS A 504 -10.47 -1.23 -14.09
CA HIS A 504 -11.52 -1.53 -13.13
C HIS A 504 -10.94 -1.94 -11.80
N THR A 505 -11.56 -1.47 -10.73
CA THR A 505 -11.28 -1.96 -9.39
C THR A 505 -12.18 -3.15 -9.09
N SER A 506 -11.62 -4.19 -8.47
CA SER A 506 -12.39 -5.36 -8.05
C SER A 506 -13.46 -4.93 -7.03
N THR A 507 -14.69 -5.36 -7.26
CA THR A 507 -15.80 -5.22 -6.30
C THR A 507 -15.87 -6.41 -5.34
N TYR A 508 -14.96 -7.37 -5.46
CA TYR A 508 -14.93 -8.55 -4.62
C TYR A 508 -14.63 -8.19 -3.16
N VAL A 509 -15.50 -8.67 -2.27
CA VAL A 509 -15.35 -8.52 -0.82
C VAL A 509 -14.91 -9.86 -0.25
N PRO A 510 -13.61 -10.05 0.04
CA PRO A 510 -13.10 -11.32 0.53
C PRO A 510 -13.57 -11.57 1.96
N PRO A 511 -14.16 -12.75 2.27
CA PRO A 511 -14.42 -13.13 3.65
C PRO A 511 -13.09 -13.31 4.40
N ILE A 512 -13.07 -12.90 5.68
CA ILE A 512 -11.92 -13.10 6.56
C ILE A 512 -12.19 -14.33 7.43
N ILE A 513 -11.21 -15.21 7.53
CA ILE A 513 -11.23 -16.39 8.40
C ILE A 513 -10.10 -16.31 9.42
N PHE A 514 -10.32 -16.87 10.60
CA PHE A 514 -9.29 -17.10 11.61
C PHE A 514 -8.63 -18.47 11.34
N THR A 515 -7.33 -18.47 11.07
CA THR A 515 -6.65 -19.69 10.65
C THR A 515 -5.96 -20.44 11.78
N ARG A 516 -5.55 -19.71 12.85
CA ARG A 516 -4.79 -20.33 13.93
C ARG A 516 -4.83 -19.48 15.20
N LEU A 517 -4.94 -20.14 16.36
CA LEU A 517 -4.65 -19.58 17.68
C LEU A 517 -3.29 -20.11 18.16
N GLN A 518 -2.43 -19.24 18.67
CA GLN A 518 -1.14 -19.60 19.26
C GLN A 518 -1.04 -19.05 20.68
N GLN A 519 -0.47 -19.86 21.58
CA GLN A 519 -0.07 -19.46 22.94
C GLN A 519 1.37 -19.88 23.18
N ALA A 520 2.21 -18.96 23.66
CA ALA A 520 3.63 -19.21 23.88
C ALA A 520 4.28 -19.90 22.67
N GLU A 521 3.99 -19.39 21.44
CA GLU A 521 4.48 -19.89 20.13
C GLU A 521 3.95 -21.28 19.73
N LYS A 522 3.16 -21.94 20.58
CA LYS A 522 2.54 -23.23 20.26
C LYS A 522 1.14 -23.06 19.70
N THR A 523 0.83 -23.79 18.64
CA THR A 523 -0.54 -23.83 18.08
C THR A 523 -1.47 -24.53 19.05
N VAL A 524 -2.60 -23.89 19.34
CA VAL A 524 -3.69 -24.47 20.12
C VAL A 524 -4.59 -25.25 19.16
N THR A 525 -4.72 -26.54 19.37
CA THR A 525 -5.62 -27.42 18.61
C THR A 525 -6.94 -27.61 19.37
N PRO A 526 -8.06 -27.85 18.68
CA PRO A 526 -9.31 -28.21 19.32
C PRO A 526 -9.18 -29.48 20.15
N GLU A 527 -9.60 -29.42 21.43
CA GLU A 527 -9.57 -30.53 22.37
C GLU A 527 -10.75 -30.41 23.34
N GLU A 528 -11.36 -31.52 23.71
CA GLU A 528 -12.47 -31.55 24.67
C GLU A 528 -11.99 -31.06 26.05
N GLY A 529 -12.62 -30.02 26.57
CA GLY A 529 -12.20 -29.37 27.83
C GLY A 529 -10.98 -28.46 27.71
N GLY A 530 -10.42 -28.30 26.51
CA GLY A 530 -9.32 -27.38 26.21
C GLY A 530 -9.75 -25.92 26.05
N ILE A 531 -8.82 -25.07 25.67
CA ILE A 531 -9.07 -23.64 25.39
C ILE A 531 -9.96 -23.47 24.14
N LEU A 532 -9.78 -24.34 23.15
CA LEU A 532 -10.64 -24.45 21.98
C LEU A 532 -11.35 -25.79 21.99
N THR A 533 -12.66 -25.78 21.85
CA THR A 533 -13.49 -26.99 21.66
C THR A 533 -13.76 -27.23 20.17
N THR A 534 -13.73 -26.18 19.35
CA THR A 534 -13.90 -26.18 17.89
C THR A 534 -12.74 -25.43 17.23
N HIS A 535 -12.65 -25.47 15.90
CA HIS A 535 -11.67 -24.66 15.19
C HIS A 535 -11.86 -23.16 15.52
N ILE A 536 -10.77 -22.40 15.58
CA ILE A 536 -10.83 -20.97 15.94
C ILE A 536 -11.77 -20.17 15.04
N ASP A 537 -11.93 -20.53 13.77
CA ASP A 537 -12.85 -19.86 12.86
C ASP A 537 -14.33 -20.10 13.20
N ASP A 538 -14.65 -21.25 13.81
CA ASP A 538 -16.00 -21.62 14.26
C ASP A 538 -16.28 -21.16 15.70
N THR A 539 -15.28 -20.54 16.35
CA THR A 539 -15.38 -20.06 17.73
C THR A 539 -15.87 -18.61 17.73
N ASN A 540 -16.99 -18.34 18.40
CA ASN A 540 -17.51 -16.98 18.57
C ASN A 540 -16.99 -16.30 19.83
N LEU A 541 -16.73 -17.09 20.90
CA LEU A 541 -16.24 -16.62 22.18
C LEU A 541 -15.00 -17.44 22.60
N LEU A 542 -13.86 -16.79 22.68
CA LEU A 542 -12.63 -17.37 23.19
C LEU A 542 -12.47 -17.01 24.67
N THR A 543 -12.51 -18.01 25.56
CA THR A 543 -12.30 -17.79 27.00
C THR A 543 -10.90 -18.25 27.39
N LEU A 544 -10.10 -17.31 27.94
CA LEU A 544 -8.73 -17.56 28.35
C LEU A 544 -8.57 -17.39 29.86
N PRO A 545 -7.90 -18.32 30.57
CA PRO A 545 -7.54 -18.12 31.95
C PRO A 545 -6.47 -17.01 32.07
N HIS A 546 -6.39 -16.40 33.26
CA HIS A 546 -5.52 -15.23 33.51
C HIS A 546 -4.01 -15.51 33.26
N ASP A 547 -3.57 -16.75 33.46
CA ASP A 547 -2.20 -17.20 33.26
C ASP A 547 -1.87 -17.47 31.77
N LYS A 548 -2.89 -17.45 30.90
CA LYS A 548 -2.80 -17.63 29.44
C LYS A 548 -3.33 -16.42 28.68
N ASN A 549 -3.16 -15.23 29.25
CA ASN A 549 -3.64 -13.96 28.71
C ASN A 549 -2.74 -13.36 27.60
N GLY A 550 -1.67 -14.07 27.21
CA GLY A 550 -0.85 -13.77 26.03
C GLY A 550 -1.14 -14.76 24.90
N PHE A 551 -1.54 -14.27 23.73
CA PHE A 551 -1.90 -15.10 22.58
C PHE A 551 -1.66 -14.36 21.25
N SER A 552 -1.60 -15.12 20.18
CA SER A 552 -1.59 -14.61 18.80
C SER A 552 -2.68 -15.29 17.99
N ILE A 553 -3.44 -14.51 17.23
CA ILE A 553 -4.46 -14.99 16.30
C ILE A 553 -4.01 -14.71 14.89
N GLN A 554 -3.93 -15.75 14.07
CA GLN A 554 -3.66 -15.64 12.65
C GLN A 554 -4.98 -15.62 11.88
N PHE A 555 -5.02 -14.83 10.82
CA PHE A 555 -6.18 -14.65 9.97
C PHE A 555 -5.79 -14.51 8.50
N ALA A 556 -6.75 -14.76 7.61
CA ALA A 556 -6.56 -14.59 6.18
C ALA A 556 -7.86 -14.12 5.52
N ALA A 557 -7.76 -13.18 4.61
CA ALA A 557 -8.85 -12.86 3.69
C ALA A 557 -8.79 -13.81 2.49
N LEU A 558 -9.92 -14.40 2.13
CA LEU A 558 -10.02 -15.37 1.05
C LEU A 558 -10.13 -14.65 -0.31
N ASP A 559 -9.11 -13.90 -0.67
CA ASP A 559 -8.90 -13.36 -2.00
C ASP A 559 -7.71 -14.07 -2.64
N MET A 560 -8.04 -14.93 -3.59
CA MET A 560 -7.05 -15.81 -4.23
C MET A 560 -6.40 -15.17 -5.46
N LYS A 561 -6.88 -13.99 -5.92
CA LYS A 561 -6.32 -13.34 -7.11
C LYS A 561 -4.87 -12.93 -6.88
N TYR A 562 -4.63 -12.07 -5.91
CA TYR A 562 -3.29 -11.63 -5.50
C TYR A 562 -3.18 -11.54 -3.96
N PRO A 563 -3.07 -12.67 -3.27
CA PRO A 563 -3.13 -12.71 -1.80
C PRO A 563 -1.98 -11.95 -1.10
N GLY A 564 -0.87 -11.71 -1.81
CA GLY A 564 0.24 -10.86 -1.32
C GLY A 564 -0.05 -9.36 -1.34
N ASN A 565 -1.15 -8.91 -1.99
CA ASN A 565 -1.54 -7.50 -2.10
C ASN A 565 -2.47 -7.06 -0.97
N ILE A 566 -3.01 -8.00 -0.22
CA ILE A 566 -3.99 -7.73 0.79
C ILE A 566 -3.31 -7.11 1.99
N SER A 567 -3.79 -5.95 2.39
CA SER A 567 -3.41 -5.29 3.64
C SER A 567 -4.46 -5.53 4.70
N TYR A 568 -4.02 -5.71 5.93
CA TYR A 568 -4.87 -6.01 7.07
C TYR A 568 -4.79 -4.90 8.11
N SER A 569 -5.88 -4.75 8.83
CA SER A 569 -5.94 -3.91 10.02
C SER A 569 -6.76 -4.62 11.08
N TYR A 570 -6.32 -4.55 12.33
CA TYR A 570 -7.06 -5.10 13.44
C TYR A 570 -7.19 -4.11 14.59
N LYS A 571 -8.16 -4.34 15.46
CA LYS A 571 -8.42 -3.55 16.67
C LYS A 571 -9.03 -4.47 17.73
N LEU A 572 -8.55 -4.36 18.95
CA LEU A 572 -9.16 -5.00 20.11
C LEU A 572 -10.03 -3.98 20.86
N GLU A 573 -11.32 -4.00 20.61
CA GLU A 573 -12.26 -3.13 21.34
C GLU A 573 -12.29 -3.49 22.83
N GLY A 574 -12.30 -2.48 23.67
CA GLY A 574 -12.15 -2.61 25.12
C GLY A 574 -10.70 -2.42 25.59
N PHE A 575 -9.71 -2.48 24.67
CA PHE A 575 -8.31 -2.27 24.98
C PHE A 575 -7.67 -1.17 24.13
N GLU A 576 -8.01 -1.08 22.83
CA GLU A 576 -7.44 -0.13 21.87
C GLU A 576 -8.51 0.82 21.34
N ASN A 577 -8.10 2.09 21.10
CA ASN A 577 -9.00 3.10 20.51
C ASN A 577 -8.86 3.16 18.98
N ASN A 578 -7.70 2.87 18.43
CA ASN A 578 -7.37 3.01 17.01
C ASN A 578 -7.17 1.66 16.33
N TRP A 579 -7.31 1.64 15.01
CA TRP A 579 -6.98 0.50 14.18
C TRP A 579 -5.45 0.38 14.01
N ASN A 580 -4.91 -0.82 14.21
CA ASN A 580 -3.53 -1.18 13.95
C ASN A 580 -3.39 -1.65 12.50
N ASN A 581 -2.79 -0.85 11.64
CA ASN A 581 -2.51 -1.19 10.26
C ASN A 581 -1.19 -1.98 10.19
N ILE A 582 -1.26 -3.25 9.78
CA ILE A 582 -0.13 -4.19 9.78
C ILE A 582 0.34 -4.57 8.37
N GLY A 583 -0.15 -3.88 7.34
CA GLY A 583 0.18 -4.20 5.95
C GLY A 583 -0.24 -5.63 5.60
N ASN A 584 0.66 -6.41 5.00
CA ASN A 584 0.38 -7.79 4.60
C ASN A 584 0.61 -8.85 5.69
N GLN A 585 0.95 -8.44 6.91
CA GLN A 585 1.02 -9.34 8.05
C GLN A 585 -0.38 -9.86 8.39
N ARG A 586 -0.45 -11.12 8.88
CA ARG A 586 -1.71 -11.83 9.10
C ARG A 586 -1.88 -12.29 10.55
N THR A 587 -1.26 -11.57 11.49
CA THR A 587 -1.23 -11.99 12.88
C THR A 587 -1.48 -10.79 13.78
N ALA A 588 -2.44 -10.91 14.68
CA ALA A 588 -2.65 -10.03 15.82
C ALA A 588 -2.05 -10.70 17.06
N THR A 589 -1.14 -10.02 17.74
CA THR A 589 -0.47 -10.54 18.94
C THR A 589 -0.74 -9.62 20.11
N TYR A 590 -1.17 -10.22 21.21
CA TYR A 590 -1.39 -9.56 22.49
C TYR A 590 -0.61 -10.27 23.58
N THR A 591 0.00 -9.47 24.44
CA THR A 591 0.75 -9.97 25.61
C THR A 591 0.15 -9.35 26.85
N ASN A 592 -0.12 -10.17 27.86
CA ASN A 592 -0.52 -9.74 29.19
C ASN A 592 -1.79 -8.84 29.23
N LEU A 593 -2.86 -9.29 28.54
CA LEU A 593 -4.13 -8.59 28.59
C LEU A 593 -4.75 -8.66 29.99
N PRO A 594 -5.27 -7.54 30.52
CA PRO A 594 -6.03 -7.54 31.77
C PRO A 594 -7.29 -8.42 31.70
N LYS A 595 -7.83 -8.80 32.87
CA LYS A 595 -9.15 -9.44 32.92
C LYS A 595 -10.20 -8.55 32.29
N GLY A 596 -11.13 -9.12 31.56
CA GLY A 596 -12.21 -8.37 30.91
C GLY A 596 -12.74 -9.03 29.67
N HIS A 597 -13.74 -8.36 29.09
CA HIS A 597 -14.35 -8.75 27.82
C HIS A 597 -13.85 -7.82 26.74
N TYR A 598 -13.40 -8.41 25.64
CA TYR A 598 -12.85 -7.71 24.48
C TYR A 598 -13.45 -8.27 23.21
N THR A 599 -13.51 -7.45 22.15
CA THR A 599 -13.90 -7.90 20.81
C THR A 599 -12.75 -7.60 19.83
N LEU A 600 -12.10 -8.65 19.33
CA LEU A 600 -11.13 -8.52 18.26
C LEU A 600 -11.88 -8.28 16.95
N LYS A 601 -11.58 -7.18 16.28
CA LYS A 601 -12.09 -6.86 14.95
C LYS A 601 -10.94 -6.89 13.96
N VAL A 602 -11.11 -7.59 12.85
CA VAL A 602 -10.14 -7.68 11.76
C VAL A 602 -10.83 -7.29 10.46
N ARG A 603 -10.20 -6.44 9.68
CA ARG A 603 -10.63 -6.05 8.33
C ARG A 603 -9.48 -6.14 7.35
N SER A 604 -9.77 -6.21 6.07
CA SER A 604 -8.74 -6.26 5.04
C SER A 604 -9.10 -5.41 3.82
N THR A 605 -8.10 -5.17 2.98
CA THR A 605 -8.32 -4.78 1.59
C THR A 605 -8.67 -6.01 0.76
N ASN A 606 -9.17 -5.78 -0.47
CA ASN A 606 -9.17 -6.81 -1.51
C ASN A 606 -7.77 -6.90 -2.17
N SER A 607 -7.63 -7.76 -3.18
CA SER A 607 -6.37 -7.93 -3.95
C SER A 607 -5.91 -6.70 -4.72
N ASP A 608 -6.79 -5.71 -4.94
CA ASP A 608 -6.42 -4.43 -5.56
C ASP A 608 -5.95 -3.39 -4.53
N GLY A 609 -5.85 -3.77 -3.25
CA GLY A 609 -5.42 -2.88 -2.17
C GLY A 609 -6.51 -1.93 -1.67
N ILE A 610 -7.77 -2.14 -2.07
CA ILE A 610 -8.91 -1.29 -1.68
C ILE A 610 -9.53 -1.84 -0.40
N TRP A 611 -9.67 -1.00 0.63
CA TRP A 611 -10.39 -1.34 1.85
C TRP A 611 -11.86 -1.63 1.53
N VAL A 612 -12.35 -2.78 1.98
CA VAL A 612 -13.72 -3.25 1.76
C VAL A 612 -14.40 -3.55 3.10
N GLU A 613 -15.73 -3.60 3.09
CA GLU A 613 -16.50 -3.86 4.31
C GLU A 613 -16.61 -5.37 4.58
N ASN A 614 -15.54 -5.94 5.14
CA ASN A 614 -15.42 -7.37 5.45
C ASN A 614 -14.97 -7.63 6.89
N THR A 615 -15.38 -6.79 7.83
CA THR A 615 -14.95 -6.93 9.22
C THR A 615 -15.38 -8.27 9.83
N ARG A 616 -14.41 -9.06 10.32
CA ARG A 616 -14.60 -10.27 11.11
C ARG A 616 -14.39 -9.97 12.58
N THR A 617 -15.24 -10.53 13.45
CA THR A 617 -15.17 -10.32 14.91
C THR A 617 -14.95 -11.62 15.65
N LEU A 618 -14.28 -11.55 16.80
CA LEU A 618 -14.10 -12.63 17.76
C LEU A 618 -14.18 -12.03 19.16
N ASP A 619 -15.12 -12.52 19.96
CA ASP A 619 -15.20 -12.10 21.36
C ASP A 619 -14.20 -12.87 22.21
N ILE A 620 -13.52 -12.15 23.11
CA ILE A 620 -12.45 -12.68 23.95
C ILE A 620 -12.75 -12.32 25.40
N ASN A 621 -12.79 -13.34 26.26
CA ASN A 621 -13.00 -13.17 27.68
C ASN A 621 -11.77 -13.64 28.46
N ILE A 622 -11.07 -12.72 29.13
CA ILE A 622 -9.97 -13.04 30.03
C ILE A 622 -10.52 -13.19 31.44
N LEU A 623 -10.41 -14.39 31.97
CA LEU A 623 -10.87 -14.70 33.33
C LEU A 623 -10.00 -14.02 34.38
N PRO A 624 -10.58 -13.59 35.51
CA PRO A 624 -9.81 -13.02 36.60
C PRO A 624 -8.91 -14.08 37.27
N SER A 625 -7.79 -13.62 37.85
CA SER A 625 -6.99 -14.44 38.75
C SER A 625 -7.80 -14.85 39.97
N PHE A 626 -7.46 -15.98 40.64
CA PHE A 626 -8.08 -16.38 41.90
C PHE A 626 -8.13 -15.22 42.92
N TRP A 627 -7.04 -14.44 42.99
CA TRP A 627 -6.91 -13.31 43.89
C TRP A 627 -7.78 -12.10 43.55
N GLU A 628 -8.39 -12.09 42.37
CA GLU A 628 -9.27 -11.00 41.88
C GLU A 628 -10.73 -11.43 41.75
N THR A 629 -11.07 -12.61 42.31
CA THR A 629 -12.43 -13.09 42.34
C THR A 629 -13.21 -12.46 43.50
N PRO A 630 -14.56 -12.40 43.44
CA PRO A 630 -15.40 -11.94 44.57
C PRO A 630 -15.10 -12.68 45.88
N TRP A 631 -14.78 -13.95 45.79
CA TRP A 631 -14.41 -14.77 46.97
C TRP A 631 -13.06 -14.31 47.57
N ALA A 632 -12.08 -13.97 46.76
CA ALA A 632 -10.81 -13.44 47.23
C ALA A 632 -10.99 -12.09 47.93
N TYR A 633 -11.80 -11.20 47.37
CA TYR A 633 -12.12 -9.91 48.01
C TYR A 633 -12.84 -10.13 49.34
N SER A 634 -13.75 -11.12 49.47
CA SER A 634 -14.37 -11.47 50.72
C SER A 634 -13.37 -11.97 51.76
N LEU A 635 -12.37 -12.74 51.33
CA LEU A 635 -11.27 -13.20 52.19
C LEU A 635 -10.39 -12.02 52.62
N TYR A 636 -10.11 -11.04 51.74
CA TYR A 636 -9.36 -9.83 52.13
C TYR A 636 -10.11 -9.01 53.15
N VAL A 637 -11.42 -8.82 53.02
CA VAL A 637 -12.24 -8.13 53.97
C VAL A 637 -12.22 -8.88 55.32
N LEU A 638 -12.38 -10.21 55.29
CA LEU A 638 -12.32 -11.04 56.50
C LEU A 638 -10.95 -10.92 57.21
N PHE A 639 -9.87 -10.96 56.43
CA PHE A 639 -8.51 -10.82 56.96
C PHE A 639 -8.28 -9.43 57.59
N ILE A 640 -8.75 -8.36 56.94
CA ILE A 640 -8.69 -6.99 57.49
C ILE A 640 -9.46 -6.89 58.79
N LEU A 641 -10.67 -7.46 58.83
CA LEU A 641 -11.50 -7.49 60.06
C LEU A 641 -10.79 -8.27 61.18
N LEU A 642 -10.15 -9.41 60.85
CA LEU A 642 -9.35 -10.17 61.84
C LEU A 642 -8.16 -9.35 62.35
N VAL A 643 -7.46 -8.62 61.51
CA VAL A 643 -6.33 -7.74 61.93
C VAL A 643 -6.87 -6.63 62.83
N ILE A 644 -7.97 -5.98 62.46
CA ILE A 644 -8.61 -4.96 63.29
C ILE A 644 -9.03 -5.52 64.63
N PHE A 645 -9.67 -6.74 64.62
CA PHE A 645 -10.09 -7.41 65.85
C PHE A 645 -8.91 -7.71 66.76
N THR A 646 -7.85 -8.29 66.20
CA THR A 646 -6.63 -8.60 67.01
C THR A 646 -5.94 -7.33 67.51
N ALA A 647 -5.88 -6.26 66.72
CA ALA A 647 -5.32 -4.98 67.16
C ALA A 647 -6.16 -4.36 68.29
N THR A 648 -7.50 -4.38 68.13
CA THR A 648 -8.41 -3.88 69.19
C THR A 648 -8.35 -4.73 70.46
N TYR A 649 -8.24 -6.05 70.30
CA TYR A 649 -8.05 -6.95 71.41
C TYR A 649 -6.74 -6.70 72.19
N ILE A 650 -5.62 -6.52 71.45
CA ILE A 650 -4.33 -6.18 72.04
C ILE A 650 -4.40 -4.80 72.74
N LEU A 651 -4.99 -3.78 72.12
CA LEU A 651 -5.16 -2.46 72.73
C LEU A 651 -5.98 -2.53 73.98
N PHE A 652 -7.11 -3.27 73.94
CA PHE A 652 -7.97 -3.49 75.08
C PHE A 652 -7.21 -4.20 76.22
N THR A 653 -6.44 -5.21 75.93
CA THR A 653 -5.60 -5.94 76.88
C THR A 653 -4.55 -5.02 77.51
N ILE A 654 -3.86 -4.20 76.72
CA ILE A 654 -2.89 -3.24 77.21
C ILE A 654 -3.58 -2.20 78.11
N PHE A 655 -4.76 -1.73 77.68
CA PHE A 655 -5.53 -0.76 78.49
C PHE A 655 -5.95 -1.40 79.83
N ARG A 656 -6.43 -2.65 79.82
CA ARG A 656 -6.81 -3.39 80.99
C ARG A 656 -5.63 -3.65 81.98
N LEU A 657 -4.46 -3.98 81.41
CA LEU A 657 -3.23 -4.11 82.19
C LEU A 657 -2.73 -2.80 82.79
N LYS A 658 -2.76 -1.70 82.05
CA LYS A 658 -2.41 -0.38 82.55
C LYS A 658 -3.34 0.06 83.67
N HIS A 659 -4.66 -0.20 83.49
CA HIS A 659 -5.63 0.15 84.55
C HIS A 659 -5.37 -0.68 85.82
N LYS A 660 -5.06 -2.04 85.67
CA LYS A 660 -4.73 -2.87 86.78
C LYS A 660 -3.48 -2.42 87.53
N VAL A 661 -2.40 -2.05 86.79
CA VAL A 661 -1.17 -1.51 87.36
C VAL A 661 -1.44 -0.14 88.09
N SER A 662 -2.25 0.76 87.51
CA SER A 662 -2.59 2.03 88.13
C SER A 662 -3.36 1.81 89.44
N VAL A 663 -4.33 0.89 89.51
CA VAL A 663 -5.05 0.54 90.69
C VAL A 663 -4.14 -0.04 91.76
N GLU A 664 -3.21 -0.97 91.39
CA GLU A 664 -2.22 -1.50 92.34
C GLU A 664 -1.24 -0.45 92.89
N GLN A 665 -0.83 0.54 92.05
CA GLN A 665 -0.03 1.68 92.50
C GLN A 665 -0.78 2.54 93.51
N GLU A 666 -2.05 2.84 93.20
CA GLU A 666 -2.90 3.63 94.08
C GLU A 666 -3.13 2.95 95.41
N ILE A 667 -3.36 1.63 95.41
CA ILE A 667 -3.43 0.81 96.64
C ILE A 667 -2.10 0.85 97.41
N SER A 668 -0.97 0.76 96.71
CA SER A 668 0.38 0.83 97.29
C SER A 668 0.63 2.18 97.92
N ASP A 669 0.27 3.26 97.24
CA ASP A 669 0.40 4.61 97.78
C ASP A 669 -0.49 4.86 99.00
N ILE A 670 -1.69 4.33 98.98
CA ILE A 670 -2.60 4.40 100.12
C ILE A 670 -1.98 3.62 101.32
N LYS A 671 -1.46 2.44 101.11
CA LYS A 671 -0.75 1.67 102.15
C LYS A 671 0.46 2.43 102.71
N LEU A 672 1.28 3.03 101.83
CA LEU A 672 2.44 3.81 102.21
C LEU A 672 2.04 5.02 103.04
N ARG A 673 1.02 5.76 102.65
CA ARG A 673 0.47 6.92 103.43
C ARG A 673 -0.08 6.43 104.74
N PHE A 674 -0.81 5.30 104.76
CA PHE A 674 -1.34 4.76 106.04
C PHE A 674 -0.23 4.38 106.97
N PHE A 675 0.84 3.67 106.52
CA PHE A 675 1.97 3.34 107.41
C PHE A 675 2.75 4.56 107.87
N THR A 676 2.91 5.58 106.98
CA THR A 676 3.63 6.82 107.34
C THR A 676 2.85 7.55 108.36
N ASN A 677 1.53 7.72 108.23
CA ASN A 677 0.66 8.40 109.19
C ASN A 677 0.63 7.66 110.52
N ILE A 678 0.46 6.36 110.52
CA ILE A 678 0.50 5.56 111.74
C ILE A 678 1.86 5.68 112.44
N SER A 679 2.97 5.65 111.69
CA SER A 679 4.31 5.82 112.27
C SER A 679 4.47 7.22 112.94
N HIS A 680 3.89 8.27 112.33
CA HIS A 680 3.90 9.59 112.89
C HIS A 680 3.00 9.67 114.09
N GLU A 681 1.77 9.12 114.08
CA GLU A 681 0.86 9.19 115.22
C GLU A 681 1.29 8.31 116.38
N LEU A 682 2.02 7.23 116.13
CA LEU A 682 2.60 6.43 117.17
C LEU A 682 3.87 7.02 117.73
N ARG A 683 4.70 7.71 116.93
CA ARG A 683 5.96 8.32 117.39
C ARG A 683 5.68 9.44 118.38
N THR A 684 4.64 10.26 118.16
CA THR A 684 4.33 11.41 119.05
C THR A 684 3.96 10.99 120.48
N PRO A 685 3.03 9.99 120.71
CA PRO A 685 2.74 9.58 122.06
C PRO A 685 3.91 8.79 122.68
N LEU A 686 4.67 8.00 121.87
CA LEU A 686 5.88 7.33 122.38
C LEU A 686 6.94 8.29 122.86
N THR A 687 7.20 9.38 122.08
CA THR A 687 8.15 10.42 122.47
C THR A 687 7.71 11.21 123.72
N LEU A 688 6.36 11.43 123.87
CA LEU A 688 5.77 12.10 125.05
C LEU A 688 5.86 11.18 126.29
N ILE A 689 5.95 9.85 126.16
CA ILE A 689 6.15 8.93 127.27
C ILE A 689 7.63 8.73 127.51
N ALA A 690 8.48 8.50 126.50
CA ALA A 690 9.92 8.24 126.62
C ALA A 690 10.66 9.40 127.30
N GLY A 691 10.36 10.65 126.90
CA GLY A 691 10.98 11.86 127.44
C GLY A 691 10.85 12.01 129.00
N PRO A 692 9.61 11.97 129.54
CA PRO A 692 9.40 11.99 130.97
C PRO A 692 10.01 10.75 131.71
N VAL A 693 9.93 9.55 131.07
CA VAL A 693 10.55 8.31 131.66
C VAL A 693 12.05 8.44 131.72
N GLU A 694 12.73 8.97 130.72
CA GLU A 694 14.14 9.23 130.67
C GLU A 694 14.56 10.29 131.72
N GLN A 695 13.77 11.30 131.85
CA GLN A 695 14.01 12.38 132.77
C GLN A 695 13.89 11.85 134.25
N VAL A 696 12.93 10.98 134.53
CA VAL A 696 12.71 10.41 135.86
C VAL A 696 13.84 9.42 136.15
N LEU A 697 14.29 8.60 135.16
CA LEU A 697 15.46 7.69 135.23
C LEU A 697 16.78 8.44 135.56
N GLN A 698 17.00 9.64 135.02
CA GLN A 698 18.24 10.39 135.20
C GLN A 698 18.26 11.22 136.55
N HIS A 699 17.14 11.72 136.99
CA HIS A 699 17.11 12.68 138.14
C HIS A 699 16.20 12.33 139.29
N GLY A 700 15.46 11.22 139.15
CA GLY A 700 14.59 10.75 140.24
C GLY A 700 15.29 9.94 141.30
N LYS A 701 14.91 10.09 142.60
CA LYS A 701 15.37 9.23 143.68
C LYS A 701 14.50 7.95 143.65
N LEU A 702 14.86 6.97 142.79
CA LEU A 702 14.21 5.71 142.61
C LEU A 702 14.90 4.63 143.41
N ASN A 703 14.12 3.65 143.95
CA ASN A 703 14.70 2.40 144.47
C ASN A 703 15.01 1.42 143.28
N ASP A 704 15.74 0.38 143.56
CA ASP A 704 16.26 -0.54 142.50
C ASP A 704 15.13 -1.23 141.73
N GLU A 705 14.01 -1.57 142.29
CA GLU A 705 12.84 -2.17 141.67
C GLU A 705 12.08 -1.16 140.77
N GLU A 706 11.91 0.05 141.13
CA GLU A 706 11.24 1.14 140.33
C GLU A 706 12.12 1.53 139.15
N ARG A 707 13.44 1.51 139.31
CA ARG A 707 14.43 1.77 138.23
C ARG A 707 14.37 0.68 137.16
N GLU A 708 14.33 -0.57 137.53
CA GLU A 708 14.25 -1.71 136.60
C GLU A 708 12.94 -1.69 135.79
N GLN A 709 11.86 -1.36 136.38
CA GLN A 709 10.57 -1.24 135.64
C GLN A 709 10.57 -0.04 134.66
N LEU A 710 11.16 1.09 135.03
CA LEU A 710 11.24 2.22 134.11
C LEU A 710 12.21 2.01 132.94
N VAL A 711 13.32 1.30 133.15
CA VAL A 711 14.26 0.82 132.10
C VAL A 711 13.58 -0.17 131.15
N LEU A 712 12.66 -0.98 131.70
CA LEU A 712 11.88 -1.90 130.82
C LEU A 712 10.92 -1.10 129.98
N VAL A 713 10.30 0.00 130.48
CA VAL A 713 9.45 0.86 129.68
C VAL A 713 10.21 1.68 128.61
N GLU A 714 11.43 2.16 128.92
CA GLU A 714 12.28 2.85 127.97
C GLU A 714 12.79 1.93 126.83
N ARG A 715 13.03 0.66 127.16
CA ARG A 715 13.55 -0.29 126.22
C ARG A 715 12.47 -0.85 125.25
N ASN A 716 11.19 -0.86 125.61
CA ASN A 716 10.13 -1.39 124.79
C ASN A 716 9.39 -0.31 124.07
#